data_3286465ce0a397acf1df0a34dae26abf
#
_entry.id   3286465ce0a397acf1df0a34dae26abf
#
_cell.length_a   1.000
_cell.length_b   1.000
_cell.length_c   1.000
_cell.angle_alpha   90.00
_cell.angle_beta   90.00
_cell.angle_gamma   90.00
#
_symmetry.space_group_name_H-M   'P 1'
#
loop_
_entity.id
_entity.type
_entity.pdbx_description
1 polymer ?
#
loop_
_entity_poly.entity_id
_entity_poly.type
_entity_poly.pdbx_seq_one_letter_code
_entity_poly.pdbx_strand_id
1 'polypeptide(L)'
;MSSPTAAIDPATFAALAAFGLVAALAFATLRPAAVVGRPRLVLALVALLSVGAAAALVRLEPPGLRLAIDPSTEPLLPTRDPARELYREAVLDFGADEVFVIAMETDDVFRAERLARLRRTTDAIARLPGVRGVQSLTDVLSFRWEPANAWIEVRPFLEEIPSDPAALAELRRRALGDPLYRRNLVSDDGRAAAINVSFRETTDREFIASGLDATIRAILDAESDADVRFYVAGRPHVKVAVYERMLRDLRLLVPLAIAAMAGVLAVVFGSRRGVVIPLATVLLATLWTFGAMALVGRPLNVITSLLAPTLIAVGSVYGVHLLARFEEESLDARSPREAALRSLEGERAPLLIAGTTTVIGFGALVPSGVPAVFELGAFSVLGVAAVTLLSMSAVPAALALLPPARAAGPGGLRRASERLGAAFDAALTAIASFAIRRDRAILVAWSALALGAALLVPRIVVDTDYLSFFDAADPIRRDFESVNRLLSGAVPIYVPLRSDSEGRFRDPELLRALETLESRAAEIPGVSRVESVVDTLRVLNRALAGDDPREERIPESRGAVTELLFLAPKGHLTRLTNANQSHANLLVRTGAVGTAAVNELATRLGELLEDGVLPVDVAAGVTGNAILLARSADALARSQPGSVGLAAGAILGLVTLGLRSWRLGLVAMVPNLVPVLCFFGLLGLGVAPLSLPTSLIGSVALGITIDDTVHTLVRYRSERRAGLSPEAAVLLTTRRVGRPIATTSLVLVAGFLVIALSGFATLREFGALSALTMTICLVCDLTLLPALLARTRV
;
A
#
# COMPACT_ATOMS: atom_id res chain seq x y z
N MET A 1 51.65 14.02 -12.31
CA MET A 1 50.67 15.03 -11.94
C MET A 1 49.81 15.30 -13.17
N SER A 2 48.69 14.64 -13.28
CA SER A 2 47.61 14.91 -14.22
C SER A 2 46.32 14.85 -13.40
N SER A 3 45.73 16.03 -13.13
CA SER A 3 44.44 16.14 -12.45
C SER A 3 43.36 15.45 -13.27
N PRO A 4 42.54 14.56 -12.70
CA PRO A 4 41.35 14.12 -13.36
C PRO A 4 40.33 15.26 -13.28
N THR A 5 40.05 15.92 -14.40
CA THR A 5 38.82 16.65 -14.59
C THR A 5 37.70 15.65 -14.38
N ALA A 6 37.03 15.73 -13.21
CA ALA A 6 35.86 14.92 -12.93
C ALA A 6 34.80 15.29 -13.96
N ALA A 7 34.66 14.46 -14.99
CA ALA A 7 33.57 14.53 -15.93
C ALA A 7 32.29 14.31 -15.13
N ILE A 8 31.40 15.31 -15.08
CA ILE A 8 30.08 15.17 -14.46
C ILE A 8 29.36 14.02 -15.18
N ASP A 9 28.92 13.04 -14.40
CA ASP A 9 28.13 11.90 -14.91
C ASP A 9 26.94 12.43 -15.74
N PRO A 10 26.68 11.89 -16.94
CA PRO A 10 25.58 12.32 -17.79
C PRO A 10 24.21 12.39 -17.10
N ALA A 11 23.95 11.51 -16.12
CA ALA A 11 22.73 11.53 -15.34
C ALA A 11 22.67 12.75 -14.40
N THR A 12 23.79 13.10 -13.76
CA THR A 12 23.91 14.29 -12.91
C THR A 12 23.76 15.57 -13.74
N PHE A 13 24.34 15.61 -14.94
CA PHE A 13 24.18 16.75 -15.85
C PHE A 13 22.73 16.92 -16.31
N ALA A 14 22.06 15.83 -16.67
CA ALA A 14 20.64 15.84 -17.06
C ALA A 14 19.73 16.31 -15.90
N ALA A 15 20.00 15.87 -14.67
CA ALA A 15 19.27 16.30 -13.48
C ALA A 15 19.47 17.79 -13.19
N LEU A 16 20.68 18.31 -13.29
CA LEU A 16 20.99 19.73 -13.11
C LEU A 16 20.33 20.59 -14.20
N ALA A 17 20.37 20.13 -15.46
CA ALA A 17 19.68 20.81 -16.56
C ALA A 17 18.16 20.85 -16.36
N ALA A 18 17.54 19.73 -15.95
CA ALA A 18 16.13 19.67 -15.62
C ALA A 18 15.77 20.60 -14.46
N PHE A 19 16.58 20.64 -13.41
CA PHE A 19 16.40 21.55 -12.28
C PHE A 19 16.48 23.01 -12.73
N GLY A 20 17.46 23.37 -13.56
CA GLY A 20 17.60 24.72 -14.12
C GLY A 20 16.39 25.14 -14.95
N LEU A 21 15.84 24.24 -15.77
CA LEU A 21 14.64 24.48 -16.59
C LEU A 21 13.38 24.65 -15.70
N VAL A 22 13.21 23.82 -14.67
CA VAL A 22 12.12 23.95 -13.69
C VAL A 22 12.22 25.28 -12.95
N ALA A 23 13.43 25.67 -12.52
CA ALA A 23 13.67 26.94 -11.84
C ALA A 23 13.36 28.13 -12.76
N ALA A 24 13.72 28.05 -14.05
CA ALA A 24 13.41 29.07 -15.03
C ALA A 24 11.89 29.22 -15.26
N LEU A 25 11.16 28.10 -15.33
CA LEU A 25 9.70 28.12 -15.42
C LEU A 25 9.08 28.69 -14.15
N ALA A 26 9.56 28.30 -12.96
CA ALA A 26 9.08 28.81 -11.68
C ALA A 26 9.33 30.33 -11.57
N PHE A 27 10.50 30.79 -11.97
CA PHE A 27 10.81 32.23 -12.02
C PHE A 27 9.92 33.00 -13.02
N ALA A 28 9.61 32.39 -14.17
CA ALA A 28 8.69 32.98 -15.14
C ALA A 28 7.28 33.15 -14.57
N THR A 29 6.78 32.19 -13.75
CA THR A 29 5.47 32.30 -13.12
C THR A 29 5.36 33.46 -12.11
N LEU A 30 6.49 33.93 -11.58
CA LEU A 30 6.55 35.15 -10.76
C LEU A 30 6.31 36.43 -11.58
N ARG A 31 6.36 36.34 -12.90
CA ARG A 31 6.16 37.44 -13.85
C ARG A 31 5.11 37.08 -14.91
N PRO A 32 3.82 37.19 -14.63
CA PRO A 32 2.73 36.80 -15.54
C PRO A 32 2.89 37.35 -16.97
N ALA A 33 3.32 38.61 -17.09
CA ALA A 33 3.58 39.22 -18.37
C ALA A 33 4.69 38.52 -19.19
N ALA A 34 5.68 37.90 -18.57
CA ALA A 34 6.74 37.15 -19.26
C ALA A 34 6.20 35.81 -19.82
N VAL A 35 5.33 35.13 -19.07
CA VAL A 35 4.69 33.89 -19.51
C VAL A 35 3.84 34.13 -20.74
N VAL A 36 2.96 35.11 -20.68
CA VAL A 36 2.00 35.45 -21.76
C VAL A 36 2.70 36.17 -22.92
N GLY A 37 3.79 36.94 -22.63
CA GLY A 37 4.56 37.64 -23.65
C GLY A 37 5.39 36.72 -24.56
N ARG A 38 5.87 35.55 -24.02
CA ARG A 38 6.69 34.57 -24.76
C ARG A 38 6.10 33.15 -24.71
N PRO A 39 4.85 32.96 -25.15
CA PRO A 39 4.13 31.70 -24.95
C PRO A 39 4.78 30.51 -25.64
N ARG A 40 5.35 30.71 -26.84
CA ARG A 40 6.04 29.65 -27.61
C ARG A 40 7.30 29.15 -26.87
N LEU A 41 8.05 30.04 -26.24
CA LEU A 41 9.23 29.67 -25.45
C LEU A 41 8.84 28.85 -24.21
N VAL A 42 7.79 29.26 -23.48
CA VAL A 42 7.28 28.53 -22.31
C VAL A 42 6.84 27.13 -22.70
N LEU A 43 6.07 26.99 -23.79
CA LEU A 43 5.63 25.68 -24.27
C LEU A 43 6.78 24.81 -24.77
N ALA A 44 7.80 25.41 -25.41
CA ALA A 44 9.01 24.67 -25.82
C ALA A 44 9.80 24.14 -24.60
N LEU A 45 9.93 24.92 -23.53
CA LEU A 45 10.57 24.50 -22.28
C LEU A 45 9.78 23.34 -21.62
N VAL A 46 8.46 23.44 -21.57
CA VAL A 46 7.58 22.37 -21.07
C VAL A 46 7.72 21.10 -21.91
N ALA A 47 7.75 21.24 -23.24
CA ALA A 47 7.94 20.09 -24.14
C ALA A 47 9.31 19.43 -23.94
N LEU A 48 10.39 20.21 -23.79
CA LEU A 48 11.73 19.70 -23.53
C LEU A 48 11.81 18.92 -22.23
N LEU A 49 11.25 19.46 -21.12
CA LEU A 49 11.15 18.76 -19.85
C LEU A 49 10.33 17.47 -19.95
N SER A 50 9.24 17.51 -20.71
CA SER A 50 8.37 16.32 -20.89
C SER A 50 9.06 15.24 -21.73
N VAL A 51 9.84 15.61 -22.74
CA VAL A 51 10.68 14.67 -23.49
C VAL A 51 11.76 14.08 -22.59
N GLY A 52 12.40 14.88 -21.75
CA GLY A 52 13.37 14.41 -20.75
C GLY A 52 12.75 13.42 -19.77
N ALA A 53 11.58 13.74 -19.23
CA ALA A 53 10.84 12.84 -18.32
C ALA A 53 10.42 11.53 -19.01
N ALA A 54 9.94 11.60 -20.26
CA ALA A 54 9.62 10.41 -21.06
C ALA A 54 10.86 9.55 -21.33
N ALA A 55 11.99 10.18 -21.70
CA ALA A 55 13.26 9.47 -21.89
C ALA A 55 13.75 8.78 -20.61
N ALA A 56 13.52 9.38 -19.44
CA ALA A 56 13.83 8.77 -18.14
C ALA A 56 13.02 7.51 -17.88
N LEU A 57 11.79 7.41 -18.39
CA LEU A 57 10.91 6.25 -18.23
C LEU A 57 11.23 5.12 -19.20
N VAL A 58 11.89 5.40 -20.32
CA VAL A 58 12.17 4.40 -21.36
C VAL A 58 13.54 3.79 -21.17
N ARG A 59 13.60 2.47 -21.24
CA ARG A 59 14.83 1.68 -21.32
C ARG A 59 15.02 1.23 -22.77
N LEU A 60 16.16 1.50 -23.34
CA LEU A 60 16.45 1.16 -24.73
C LEU A 60 16.96 -0.28 -24.89
N GLU A 61 17.75 -0.75 -23.92
CA GLU A 61 18.37 -2.10 -23.93
C GLU A 61 18.22 -2.79 -22.57
N PRO A 62 17.46 -3.88 -22.48
CA PRO A 62 16.40 -4.32 -23.41
C PRO A 62 15.23 -3.32 -23.42
N PRO A 63 14.47 -3.21 -24.55
CA PRO A 63 13.36 -2.26 -24.65
C PRO A 63 12.32 -2.47 -23.56
N GLY A 64 11.90 -1.39 -22.90
CA GLY A 64 10.90 -1.48 -21.85
C GLY A 64 10.80 -0.22 -20.98
N LEU A 65 10.04 -0.30 -19.92
CA LEU A 65 9.97 0.77 -18.90
C LEU A 65 11.06 0.58 -17.85
N ARG A 66 11.70 1.69 -17.47
CA ARG A 66 12.64 1.70 -16.33
C ARG A 66 11.94 1.59 -14.99
N LEU A 67 10.69 2.03 -14.93
CA LEU A 67 9.91 1.99 -13.72
C LEU A 67 9.53 0.53 -13.41
N ALA A 68 10.18 -0.05 -12.41
CA ALA A 68 9.89 -1.39 -11.93
C ALA A 68 8.63 -1.41 -11.04
N ILE A 69 8.00 -2.58 -10.93
CA ILE A 69 6.93 -2.83 -9.98
C ILE A 69 7.50 -3.71 -8.87
N ASP A 70 7.31 -3.30 -7.63
CA ASP A 70 7.68 -4.05 -6.43
C ASP A 70 6.41 -4.58 -5.74
N PRO A 71 6.12 -5.88 -5.87
CA PRO A 71 4.97 -6.51 -5.22
C PRO A 71 5.26 -6.95 -3.78
N SER A 72 6.48 -6.71 -3.28
CA SER A 72 6.88 -7.17 -1.95
C SER A 72 6.26 -6.35 -0.83
N THR A 73 6.31 -6.88 0.38
CA THR A 73 5.92 -6.16 1.60
C THR A 73 7.03 -5.26 2.14
N GLU A 74 8.26 -5.33 1.61
CA GLU A 74 9.40 -4.56 2.10
C GLU A 74 9.14 -3.04 2.19
N PRO A 75 8.52 -2.38 1.19
CA PRO A 75 8.20 -0.95 1.30
C PRO A 75 7.18 -0.62 2.39
N LEU A 76 6.43 -1.62 2.87
CA LEU A 76 5.42 -1.45 3.92
C LEU A 76 6.01 -1.63 5.33
N LEU A 77 7.25 -2.13 5.47
CA LEU A 77 7.88 -2.39 6.75
C LEU A 77 8.52 -1.12 7.33
N PRO A 78 8.51 -0.94 8.67
CA PRO A 78 9.05 0.26 9.31
C PRO A 78 10.58 0.31 9.19
N THR A 79 11.13 1.48 8.88
CA THR A 79 12.59 1.63 8.67
C THR A 79 13.41 1.72 9.95
N ARG A 80 12.80 2.14 11.05
CA ARG A 80 13.51 2.44 12.32
C ARG A 80 13.06 1.55 13.49
N ASP A 81 12.43 0.41 13.20
CA ASP A 81 12.00 -0.51 14.24
C ASP A 81 13.16 -1.48 14.58
N PRO A 82 13.54 -1.64 15.86
CA PRO A 82 14.56 -2.61 16.27
C PRO A 82 14.25 -4.05 15.83
N ALA A 83 12.97 -4.43 15.75
CA ALA A 83 12.56 -5.74 15.27
C ALA A 83 12.92 -5.98 13.80
N ARG A 84 13.13 -4.93 13.00
CA ARG A 84 13.58 -5.07 11.61
C ARG A 84 15.04 -5.53 11.54
N GLU A 85 15.91 -5.01 12.40
CA GLU A 85 17.30 -5.46 12.46
C GLU A 85 17.36 -6.90 12.91
N LEU A 86 16.62 -7.24 13.98
CA LEU A 86 16.50 -8.61 14.44
C LEU A 86 15.96 -9.56 13.35
N TYR A 87 14.97 -9.10 12.56
CA TYR A 87 14.43 -9.87 11.43
C TYR A 87 15.49 -10.09 10.34
N ARG A 88 16.22 -9.02 9.97
CA ARG A 88 17.28 -9.12 8.96
C ARG A 88 18.37 -10.12 9.38
N GLU A 89 18.78 -10.10 10.63
CA GLU A 89 19.77 -11.02 11.18
C GLU A 89 19.21 -12.44 11.24
N ALA A 90 17.94 -12.63 11.64
CA ALA A 90 17.29 -13.93 11.63
C ALA A 90 17.21 -14.52 10.21
N VAL A 91 16.94 -13.70 9.20
CA VAL A 91 16.93 -14.13 7.79
C VAL A 91 18.33 -14.54 7.31
N LEU A 92 19.38 -13.84 7.77
CA LEU A 92 20.78 -14.22 7.45
C LEU A 92 21.17 -15.54 8.09
N ASP A 93 20.76 -15.80 9.33
CA ASP A 93 21.11 -17.01 10.10
C ASP A 93 20.28 -18.23 9.68
N PHE A 94 18.97 -18.05 9.46
CA PHE A 94 18.01 -19.15 9.32
C PHE A 94 17.31 -19.21 7.95
N GLY A 95 17.59 -18.26 7.06
CA GLY A 95 16.96 -18.13 5.76
C GLY A 95 15.68 -17.30 5.82
N ALA A 96 15.17 -16.94 4.64
CA ALA A 96 13.95 -16.16 4.50
C ALA A 96 12.71 -16.94 4.96
N ASP A 97 11.74 -16.22 5.52
CA ASP A 97 10.42 -16.72 5.91
C ASP A 97 9.48 -16.93 4.69
N GLU A 98 10.05 -17.07 3.50
CA GLU A 98 9.33 -17.31 2.27
C GLU A 98 8.98 -18.79 2.12
N VAL A 99 7.84 -19.17 2.67
CA VAL A 99 7.31 -20.52 2.52
C VAL A 99 6.37 -20.55 1.33
N PHE A 100 6.45 -21.61 0.51
CA PHE A 100 5.48 -21.92 -0.54
C PHE A 100 4.91 -23.30 -0.22
N VAL A 101 3.69 -23.31 0.28
CA VAL A 101 3.02 -24.52 0.74
C VAL A 101 1.86 -24.83 -0.17
N ILE A 102 1.80 -26.07 -0.63
CA ILE A 102 0.66 -26.65 -1.35
C ILE A 102 0.01 -27.66 -0.41
N ALA A 103 -1.27 -27.50 -0.13
CA ALA A 103 -2.06 -28.46 0.62
C ALA A 103 -2.93 -29.27 -0.35
N MET A 104 -2.74 -30.58 -0.39
CA MET A 104 -3.62 -31.51 -1.06
C MET A 104 -4.68 -31.99 -0.07
N GLU A 105 -5.95 -31.60 -0.25
CA GLU A 105 -7.08 -32.05 0.56
C GLU A 105 -7.79 -33.22 -0.12
N THR A 106 -8.10 -34.27 0.63
CA THR A 106 -8.78 -35.46 0.16
C THR A 106 -9.55 -36.12 1.32
N ASP A 107 -10.26 -37.22 1.04
CA ASP A 107 -10.94 -38.02 2.05
C ASP A 107 -9.98 -38.78 2.98
N ASP A 108 -8.88 -39.35 2.45
CA ASP A 108 -7.81 -40.00 3.20
C ASP A 108 -6.52 -40.02 2.36
N VAL A 109 -5.48 -39.35 2.85
CA VAL A 109 -4.16 -39.27 2.22
C VAL A 109 -3.51 -40.64 2.08
N PHE A 110 -3.77 -41.57 3.03
CA PHE A 110 -3.11 -42.86 3.11
C PHE A 110 -3.75 -43.96 2.23
N ARG A 111 -4.59 -43.59 1.25
CA ARG A 111 -4.98 -44.49 0.18
C ARG A 111 -3.87 -44.54 -0.88
N ALA A 112 -3.61 -45.73 -1.40
CA ALA A 112 -2.53 -45.93 -2.38
C ALA A 112 -2.65 -44.98 -3.59
N GLU A 113 -3.86 -44.76 -4.11
CA GLU A 113 -4.12 -43.82 -5.21
C GLU A 113 -3.79 -42.36 -4.85
N ARG A 114 -4.11 -41.94 -3.62
CA ARG A 114 -3.87 -40.58 -3.14
C ARG A 114 -2.37 -40.35 -2.90
N LEU A 115 -1.66 -41.32 -2.32
CA LEU A 115 -0.20 -41.29 -2.20
C LEU A 115 0.50 -41.29 -3.56
N ALA A 116 -0.01 -42.06 -4.55
CA ALA A 116 0.52 -42.05 -5.90
C ALA A 116 0.35 -40.68 -6.58
N ARG A 117 -0.80 -40.01 -6.35
CA ARG A 117 -1.06 -38.66 -6.83
C ARG A 117 -0.11 -37.66 -6.17
N LEU A 118 0.01 -37.69 -4.85
CA LEU A 118 0.95 -36.86 -4.10
C LEU A 118 2.37 -36.99 -4.64
N ARG A 119 2.83 -38.22 -4.90
CA ARG A 119 4.16 -38.49 -5.47
C ARG A 119 4.32 -37.87 -6.87
N ARG A 120 3.35 -38.16 -7.79
CA ARG A 120 3.43 -37.59 -9.14
C ARG A 120 3.49 -36.06 -9.11
N THR A 121 2.66 -35.43 -8.29
CA THR A 121 2.64 -33.96 -8.13
C THR A 121 3.96 -33.45 -7.55
N THR A 122 4.48 -34.09 -6.50
CA THR A 122 5.78 -33.78 -5.89
C THR A 122 6.92 -33.88 -6.92
N ASP A 123 6.99 -35.00 -7.66
CA ASP A 123 8.02 -35.26 -8.67
C ASP A 123 7.93 -34.27 -9.85
N ALA A 124 6.70 -33.93 -10.27
CA ALA A 124 6.51 -32.96 -11.35
C ALA A 124 7.01 -31.56 -10.95
N ILE A 125 6.72 -31.13 -9.74
CA ILE A 125 7.18 -29.84 -9.21
C ILE A 125 8.69 -29.84 -8.97
N ALA A 126 9.25 -30.92 -8.42
CA ALA A 126 10.69 -31.05 -8.16
C ALA A 126 11.56 -30.93 -9.43
N ARG A 127 11.03 -31.32 -10.60
CA ARG A 127 11.73 -31.23 -11.90
C ARG A 127 11.72 -29.83 -12.52
N LEU A 128 10.92 -28.89 -11.97
CA LEU A 128 10.83 -27.54 -12.55
C LEU A 128 12.13 -26.77 -12.38
N PRO A 129 12.62 -26.13 -13.45
CA PRO A 129 13.77 -25.24 -13.35
C PRO A 129 13.46 -24.06 -12.43
N GLY A 130 14.32 -23.82 -11.43
CA GLY A 130 14.11 -22.79 -10.39
C GLY A 130 13.63 -23.35 -9.05
N VAL A 131 13.12 -24.58 -9.00
CA VAL A 131 12.89 -25.29 -7.75
C VAL A 131 14.24 -25.77 -7.21
N ARG A 132 14.50 -25.50 -5.93
CA ARG A 132 15.69 -25.97 -5.20
C ARG A 132 15.44 -27.33 -4.57
N GLY A 133 14.24 -27.53 -4.04
CA GLY A 133 13.82 -28.75 -3.38
C GLY A 133 12.33 -28.73 -3.06
N VAL A 134 11.81 -29.91 -2.91
CA VAL A 134 10.42 -30.15 -2.52
C VAL A 134 10.45 -31.06 -1.30
N GLN A 135 9.52 -30.87 -0.37
CA GLN A 135 9.38 -31.73 0.80
C GLN A 135 7.91 -32.12 0.96
N SER A 136 7.63 -33.41 0.86
CA SER A 136 6.32 -34.00 1.10
C SER A 136 6.48 -35.34 1.81
N LEU A 137 5.39 -36.02 2.16
CA LEU A 137 5.45 -37.38 2.73
C LEU A 137 6.15 -38.38 1.80
N THR A 138 6.21 -38.11 0.47
CA THR A 138 6.84 -39.00 -0.51
C THR A 138 8.33 -38.76 -0.74
N ASP A 139 8.89 -37.66 -0.17
CA ASP A 139 10.28 -37.24 -0.39
C ASP A 139 11.03 -36.98 0.93
N VAL A 140 10.33 -36.83 2.04
CA VAL A 140 10.94 -36.54 3.34
C VAL A 140 11.77 -37.73 3.83
N LEU A 141 12.94 -37.44 4.44
CA LEU A 141 13.79 -38.46 5.02
C LEU A 141 13.21 -38.92 6.37
N SER A 142 13.23 -40.23 6.58
CA SER A 142 12.87 -40.92 7.83
C SER A 142 14.11 -41.57 8.44
N PHE A 143 14.22 -41.46 9.74
CA PHE A 143 15.29 -42.09 10.50
C PHE A 143 14.74 -43.33 11.17
N ARG A 144 15.32 -44.49 10.89
CA ARG A 144 14.84 -45.76 11.40
C ARG A 144 15.97 -46.57 11.98
N TRP A 145 15.71 -47.22 13.09
CA TRP A 145 16.61 -48.23 13.59
C TRP A 145 16.51 -49.49 12.70
N GLU A 146 17.65 -49.98 12.22
CA GLU A 146 17.74 -51.23 11.52
C GLU A 146 18.41 -52.29 12.41
N PRO A 147 17.60 -53.19 13.02
CA PRO A 147 18.14 -54.20 13.96
C PRO A 147 19.22 -55.09 13.38
N ALA A 148 19.18 -55.38 12.11
CA ALA A 148 20.12 -56.24 11.44
C ALA A 148 21.57 -55.66 11.43
N ASN A 149 21.66 -54.34 11.32
CA ASN A 149 22.95 -53.64 11.26
C ASN A 149 23.29 -52.91 12.55
N ALA A 150 22.37 -52.91 13.54
CA ALA A 150 22.46 -52.12 14.80
C ALA A 150 22.83 -50.65 14.53
N TRP A 151 22.18 -50.03 13.52
CA TRP A 151 22.47 -48.67 13.07
C TRP A 151 21.20 -47.94 12.59
N ILE A 152 21.26 -46.60 12.54
CA ILE A 152 20.22 -45.81 11.91
C ILE A 152 20.32 -45.87 10.38
N GLU A 153 19.26 -46.24 9.76
CA GLU A 153 19.08 -46.14 8.33
C GLU A 153 18.30 -44.88 7.94
N VAL A 154 18.88 -44.06 7.08
CA VAL A 154 18.26 -42.84 6.56
C VAL A 154 17.69 -43.14 5.19
N ARG A 155 16.36 -43.22 5.09
CA ARG A 155 15.63 -43.52 3.84
C ARG A 155 14.49 -42.52 3.66
N PRO A 156 13.98 -42.38 2.41
CA PRO A 156 12.70 -41.70 2.21
C PRO A 156 11.60 -42.35 3.08
N PHE A 157 10.74 -41.53 3.64
CA PHE A 157 9.62 -42.03 4.49
C PHE A 157 8.73 -43.02 3.71
N LEU A 158 8.53 -42.75 2.42
CA LEU A 158 7.77 -43.57 1.49
C LEU A 158 8.65 -43.95 0.27
N GLU A 159 9.32 -45.11 0.30
CA GLU A 159 10.09 -45.60 -0.85
C GLU A 159 9.15 -46.14 -1.93
N GLU A 160 8.30 -47.10 -1.57
CA GLU A 160 7.27 -47.67 -2.43
C GLU A 160 5.90 -47.50 -1.80
N ILE A 161 4.87 -47.33 -2.63
CA ILE A 161 3.51 -47.20 -2.18
C ILE A 161 2.95 -48.58 -1.91
N PRO A 162 2.62 -48.90 -0.63
CA PRO A 162 2.07 -50.20 -0.32
C PRO A 162 0.68 -50.39 -0.96
N SER A 163 0.43 -51.61 -1.42
CA SER A 163 -0.92 -52.01 -1.86
C SER A 163 -1.74 -52.72 -0.75
N ASP A 164 -1.07 -53.20 0.29
CA ASP A 164 -1.68 -53.85 1.44
C ASP A 164 -2.31 -52.83 2.43
N PRO A 165 -3.60 -52.98 2.79
CA PRO A 165 -4.26 -52.10 3.76
C PRO A 165 -3.59 -52.03 5.12
N ALA A 166 -2.99 -53.13 5.62
CA ALA A 166 -2.30 -53.12 6.91
C ALA A 166 -1.03 -52.30 6.88
N ALA A 167 -0.27 -52.39 5.77
CA ALA A 167 0.91 -51.55 5.56
C ALA A 167 0.58 -50.04 5.41
N LEU A 168 -0.54 -49.72 4.76
CA LEU A 168 -1.06 -48.34 4.69
C LEU A 168 -1.51 -47.81 6.06
N ALA A 169 -2.17 -48.63 6.88
CA ALA A 169 -2.56 -48.26 8.24
C ALA A 169 -1.31 -48.03 9.13
N GLU A 170 -0.26 -48.83 8.97
CA GLU A 170 1.01 -48.66 9.66
C GLU A 170 1.69 -47.35 9.23
N LEU A 171 1.74 -47.09 7.92
CA LEU A 171 2.29 -45.84 7.37
C LEU A 171 1.55 -44.63 7.95
N ARG A 172 0.22 -44.69 8.06
CA ARG A 172 -0.61 -43.64 8.69
C ARG A 172 -0.23 -43.42 10.15
N ARG A 173 -0.13 -44.49 10.95
CA ARG A 173 0.24 -44.39 12.36
C ARG A 173 1.60 -43.71 12.53
N ARG A 174 2.57 -44.09 11.72
CA ARG A 174 3.94 -43.53 11.75
C ARG A 174 3.94 -42.06 11.34
N ALA A 175 3.24 -41.68 10.26
CA ALA A 175 3.18 -40.30 9.81
C ALA A 175 2.52 -39.37 10.86
N LEU A 176 1.43 -39.83 11.47
CA LEU A 176 0.72 -39.05 12.51
C LEU A 176 1.40 -39.08 13.87
N GLY A 177 2.23 -40.09 14.15
CA GLY A 177 3.02 -40.21 15.38
C GLY A 177 4.33 -39.43 15.37
N ASP A 178 4.82 -39.03 14.20
CA ASP A 178 6.10 -38.31 14.09
C ASP A 178 5.90 -36.79 14.22
N PRO A 179 6.51 -36.14 15.22
CA PRO A 179 6.37 -34.70 15.41
C PRO A 179 6.91 -33.86 14.25
N LEU A 180 7.84 -34.37 13.44
CA LEU A 180 8.38 -33.67 12.27
C LEU A 180 7.40 -33.63 11.10
N TYR A 181 6.45 -34.60 11.02
CA TYR A 181 5.52 -34.71 9.91
C TYR A 181 4.12 -34.19 10.25
N ARG A 182 3.67 -34.45 11.46
CA ARG A 182 2.34 -34.06 11.93
C ARG A 182 2.15 -32.55 11.86
N ARG A 183 1.05 -32.10 11.25
CA ARG A 183 0.72 -30.69 11.02
C ARG A 183 1.72 -29.91 10.14
N ASN A 184 2.78 -30.55 9.68
CA ASN A 184 3.76 -29.97 8.76
C ASN A 184 3.61 -30.57 7.36
N LEU A 185 3.59 -31.90 7.26
CA LEU A 185 3.45 -32.64 6.02
C LEU A 185 2.12 -33.40 5.90
N VAL A 186 1.42 -33.59 7.01
CA VAL A 186 0.11 -34.24 7.07
C VAL A 186 -0.75 -33.62 8.15
N SER A 187 -2.05 -33.45 7.89
CA SER A 187 -3.03 -32.96 8.88
C SER A 187 -3.27 -33.98 10.00
N ASP A 188 -3.76 -33.50 11.18
CA ASP A 188 -4.03 -34.35 12.35
C ASP A 188 -5.01 -35.51 12.05
N ASP A 189 -5.94 -35.29 11.12
CA ASP A 189 -6.95 -36.27 10.71
C ASP A 189 -6.53 -37.15 9.51
N GLY A 190 -5.39 -36.85 8.88
CA GLY A 190 -4.88 -37.55 7.70
C GLY A 190 -5.63 -37.24 6.42
N ARG A 191 -6.39 -36.13 6.39
CA ARG A 191 -7.18 -35.71 5.21
C ARG A 191 -6.47 -34.71 4.33
N ALA A 192 -5.36 -34.14 4.78
CA ALA A 192 -4.55 -33.27 3.96
C ALA A 192 -3.07 -33.64 4.04
N ALA A 193 -2.36 -33.48 2.91
CA ALA A 193 -0.91 -33.59 2.82
C ALA A 193 -0.30 -32.30 2.26
N ALA A 194 0.86 -31.89 2.81
CA ALA A 194 1.59 -30.74 2.33
C ALA A 194 2.67 -31.14 1.32
N ILE A 195 2.88 -30.24 0.36
CA ILE A 195 4.06 -30.16 -0.49
C ILE A 195 4.70 -28.80 -0.24
N ASN A 196 5.80 -28.78 0.51
CA ASN A 196 6.56 -27.58 0.78
C ASN A 196 7.61 -27.39 -0.31
N VAL A 197 7.52 -26.28 -1.05
CA VAL A 197 8.42 -26.00 -2.16
C VAL A 197 9.41 -24.92 -1.75
N SER A 198 10.69 -25.18 -1.99
CA SER A 198 11.78 -24.23 -1.83
C SER A 198 12.33 -23.83 -3.19
N PHE A 199 12.49 -22.55 -3.43
CA PHE A 199 13.04 -22.02 -4.68
C PHE A 199 14.53 -21.72 -4.55
N ARG A 200 15.21 -21.66 -5.70
CA ARG A 200 16.58 -21.11 -5.74
C ARG A 200 16.52 -19.63 -5.43
N GLU A 201 17.60 -19.11 -4.84
CA GLU A 201 17.71 -17.68 -4.57
C GLU A 201 17.61 -16.90 -5.89
N THR A 202 16.55 -16.14 -6.02
CA THR A 202 16.25 -15.27 -7.17
C THR A 202 15.59 -14.00 -6.68
N THR A 203 15.69 -12.94 -7.45
CA THR A 203 14.92 -11.71 -7.17
C THR A 203 13.44 -11.93 -7.44
N ASP A 204 12.56 -11.18 -6.76
CA ASP A 204 11.10 -11.25 -7.00
C ASP A 204 10.76 -11.04 -8.49
N ARG A 205 11.50 -10.16 -9.16
CA ARG A 205 11.33 -9.90 -10.60
C ARG A 205 11.64 -11.13 -11.45
N GLU A 206 12.71 -11.84 -11.14
CA GLU A 206 13.11 -13.07 -11.87
C GLU A 206 12.13 -14.19 -11.58
N PHE A 207 11.68 -14.35 -10.32
CA PHE A 207 10.67 -15.31 -9.94
C PHE A 207 9.35 -15.09 -10.72
N ILE A 208 8.86 -13.85 -10.76
CA ILE A 208 7.64 -13.49 -11.49
C ILE A 208 7.83 -13.72 -13.01
N ALA A 209 8.99 -13.29 -13.56
CA ALA A 209 9.28 -13.44 -14.96
C ALA A 209 9.44 -14.90 -15.42
N SER A 210 9.84 -15.81 -14.51
CA SER A 210 9.96 -17.25 -14.80
C SER A 210 8.62 -17.93 -15.07
N GLY A 211 7.49 -17.36 -14.59
CA GLY A 211 6.17 -17.97 -14.67
C GLY A 211 6.02 -19.26 -13.86
N LEU A 212 6.93 -19.48 -12.89
CA LEU A 212 6.98 -20.73 -12.12
C LEU A 212 5.70 -20.97 -11.31
N ASP A 213 5.13 -19.93 -10.70
CA ASP A 213 3.86 -20.00 -9.99
C ASP A 213 2.71 -20.49 -10.90
N ALA A 214 2.60 -19.93 -12.09
CA ALA A 214 1.58 -20.33 -13.07
C ALA A 214 1.78 -21.79 -13.54
N THR A 215 3.05 -22.21 -13.71
CA THR A 215 3.39 -23.59 -14.10
C THR A 215 3.02 -24.58 -13.00
N ILE A 216 3.31 -24.23 -11.73
CA ILE A 216 2.90 -25.07 -10.58
C ILE A 216 1.39 -25.17 -10.52
N ARG A 217 0.65 -24.06 -10.64
CA ARG A 217 -0.82 -24.11 -10.64
C ARG A 217 -1.38 -24.97 -11.76
N ALA A 218 -0.82 -24.92 -12.97
CA ALA A 218 -1.24 -25.77 -14.07
C ALA A 218 -1.04 -27.28 -13.78
N ILE A 219 0.04 -27.64 -13.06
CA ILE A 219 0.26 -29.02 -12.60
C ILE A 219 -0.82 -29.41 -11.58
N LEU A 220 -1.13 -28.53 -10.63
CA LEU A 220 -2.13 -28.77 -9.59
C LEU A 220 -3.54 -28.90 -10.17
N ASP A 221 -3.87 -28.04 -11.14
CA ASP A 221 -5.16 -28.09 -11.83
C ASP A 221 -5.35 -29.41 -12.60
N ALA A 222 -4.28 -29.91 -13.23
CA ALA A 222 -4.30 -31.19 -13.95
C ALA A 222 -4.45 -32.40 -13.00
N GLU A 223 -3.99 -32.32 -11.77
CA GLU A 223 -4.09 -33.37 -10.75
C GLU A 223 -5.32 -33.18 -9.82
N SER A 224 -6.10 -32.11 -9.99
CA SER A 224 -7.33 -31.85 -9.23
C SER A 224 -8.53 -32.58 -9.82
N ASP A 225 -9.44 -33.07 -8.95
CA ASP A 225 -10.74 -33.63 -9.33
C ASP A 225 -11.80 -33.37 -8.25
N ALA A 226 -12.92 -34.11 -8.27
CA ALA A 226 -14.01 -33.99 -7.28
C ALA A 226 -13.55 -34.38 -5.85
N ASP A 227 -12.61 -35.34 -5.76
CA ASP A 227 -12.14 -35.93 -4.50
C ASP A 227 -10.82 -35.37 -3.99
N VAL A 228 -10.08 -34.67 -4.84
CA VAL A 228 -8.76 -34.09 -4.52
C VAL A 228 -8.70 -32.64 -4.94
N ARG A 229 -8.45 -31.76 -3.98
CA ARG A 229 -8.28 -30.32 -4.19
C ARG A 229 -6.92 -29.89 -3.72
N PHE A 230 -6.34 -28.93 -4.43
CA PHE A 230 -5.09 -28.31 -4.03
C PHE A 230 -5.31 -26.85 -3.69
N TYR A 231 -4.67 -26.40 -2.62
CA TYR A 231 -4.66 -25.01 -2.18
C TYR A 231 -3.21 -24.54 -2.09
N VAL A 232 -2.95 -23.33 -2.51
CA VAL A 232 -1.60 -22.75 -2.52
C VAL A 232 -1.52 -21.56 -1.58
N ALA A 233 -0.56 -21.59 -0.68
CA ALA A 233 -0.28 -20.47 0.22
C ALA A 233 1.22 -20.15 0.27
N GLY A 234 1.52 -18.91 0.61
CA GLY A 234 2.87 -18.45 0.83
C GLY A 234 3.20 -17.17 0.10
N ARG A 235 4.22 -16.47 0.59
CA ARG A 235 4.60 -15.13 0.10
C ARG A 235 4.94 -15.09 -1.39
N PRO A 236 5.68 -16.07 -1.99
CA PRO A 236 5.97 -16.02 -3.42
C PRO A 236 4.70 -16.04 -4.29
N HIS A 237 3.69 -16.86 -3.92
CA HIS A 237 2.40 -16.91 -4.60
C HIS A 237 1.65 -15.58 -4.48
N VAL A 238 1.59 -15.00 -3.29
CA VAL A 238 0.94 -13.71 -3.03
C VAL A 238 1.63 -12.58 -3.80
N LYS A 239 2.97 -12.56 -3.87
CA LYS A 239 3.72 -11.56 -4.67
C LYS A 239 3.35 -11.59 -6.15
N VAL A 240 3.19 -12.77 -6.75
CA VAL A 240 2.74 -12.91 -8.14
C VAL A 240 1.34 -12.32 -8.31
N ALA A 241 0.41 -12.68 -7.42
CA ALA A 241 -0.96 -12.15 -7.46
C ALA A 241 -1.02 -10.63 -7.27
N VAL A 242 -0.22 -10.07 -6.37
CA VAL A 242 -0.09 -8.62 -6.16
C VAL A 242 0.44 -7.95 -7.43
N TYR A 243 1.50 -8.48 -8.04
CA TYR A 243 2.07 -7.95 -9.27
C TYR A 243 1.05 -7.94 -10.43
N GLU A 244 0.34 -9.05 -10.65
CA GLU A 244 -0.67 -9.16 -11.71
C GLU A 244 -1.81 -8.15 -11.50
N ARG A 245 -2.24 -7.93 -10.24
CA ARG A 245 -3.27 -6.96 -9.91
C ARG A 245 -2.80 -5.53 -10.07
N MET A 246 -1.58 -5.22 -9.63
CA MET A 246 -0.99 -3.89 -9.86
C MET A 246 -0.95 -3.56 -11.36
N LEU A 247 -0.54 -4.51 -12.21
CA LEU A 247 -0.55 -4.33 -13.67
C LEU A 247 -1.96 -4.13 -14.22
N ARG A 248 -2.94 -4.91 -13.73
CA ARG A 248 -4.34 -4.78 -14.13
C ARG A 248 -4.88 -3.41 -13.74
N ASP A 249 -4.65 -2.99 -12.51
CA ASP A 249 -5.11 -1.70 -11.99
C ASP A 249 -4.49 -0.54 -12.77
N LEU A 250 -3.20 -0.55 -13.03
CA LEU A 250 -2.55 0.47 -13.85
C LEU A 250 -3.13 0.54 -15.27
N ARG A 251 -3.43 -0.60 -15.89
CA ARG A 251 -4.01 -0.67 -17.25
C ARG A 251 -5.48 -0.26 -17.29
N LEU A 252 -6.23 -0.45 -16.20
CA LEU A 252 -7.66 -0.16 -16.12
C LEU A 252 -7.94 1.21 -15.51
N LEU A 253 -7.39 1.49 -14.31
CA LEU A 253 -7.77 2.67 -13.54
C LEU A 253 -7.22 3.96 -14.15
N VAL A 254 -6.02 3.94 -14.72
CA VAL A 254 -5.43 5.16 -15.32
C VAL A 254 -6.24 5.63 -16.56
N PRO A 255 -6.52 4.79 -17.57
CA PRO A 255 -7.39 5.20 -18.68
C PRO A 255 -8.81 5.57 -18.22
N LEU A 256 -9.35 4.86 -17.24
CA LEU A 256 -10.70 5.14 -16.73
C LEU A 256 -10.74 6.47 -15.96
N ALA A 257 -9.71 6.82 -15.19
CA ALA A 257 -9.58 8.13 -14.53
C ALA A 257 -9.49 9.26 -15.56
N ILE A 258 -8.71 9.06 -16.63
CA ILE A 258 -8.63 9.99 -17.77
C ILE A 258 -10.01 10.16 -18.41
N ALA A 259 -10.71 9.07 -18.69
CA ALA A 259 -12.02 9.08 -19.31
C ALA A 259 -13.09 9.74 -18.42
N ALA A 260 -13.09 9.41 -17.12
CA ALA A 260 -14.01 10.01 -16.14
C ALA A 260 -13.80 11.53 -16.04
N MET A 261 -12.54 11.97 -15.91
CA MET A 261 -12.20 13.39 -15.89
C MET A 261 -12.59 14.07 -17.20
N ALA A 262 -12.24 13.51 -18.35
CA ALA A 262 -12.60 14.05 -19.64
C ALA A 262 -14.13 14.17 -19.82
N GLY A 263 -14.88 13.18 -19.35
CA GLY A 263 -16.34 13.16 -19.37
C GLY A 263 -16.95 14.30 -18.56
N VAL A 264 -16.51 14.47 -17.29
CA VAL A 264 -16.99 15.56 -16.44
C VAL A 264 -16.67 16.92 -17.05
N LEU A 265 -15.42 17.13 -17.52
CA LEU A 265 -15.00 18.37 -18.15
C LEU A 265 -15.76 18.64 -19.45
N ALA A 266 -16.05 17.62 -20.26
CA ALA A 266 -16.82 17.76 -21.50
C ALA A 266 -18.26 18.22 -21.21
N VAL A 267 -18.89 17.66 -20.20
CA VAL A 267 -20.24 18.05 -19.77
C VAL A 267 -20.27 19.48 -19.25
N VAL A 268 -19.30 19.87 -18.43
CA VAL A 268 -19.28 21.19 -17.81
C VAL A 268 -18.90 22.32 -18.76
N PHE A 269 -17.81 22.13 -19.51
CA PHE A 269 -17.30 23.19 -20.41
C PHE A 269 -17.91 23.15 -21.82
N GLY A 270 -18.41 22.01 -22.28
CA GLY A 270 -18.98 21.86 -23.62
C GLY A 270 -18.01 22.21 -24.76
N SER A 271 -16.71 22.28 -24.48
CA SER A 271 -15.68 22.71 -25.41
C SER A 271 -14.46 21.79 -25.39
N ARG A 272 -13.85 21.57 -26.55
CA ARG A 272 -12.61 20.75 -26.63
C ARG A 272 -11.46 21.31 -25.76
N ARG A 273 -11.39 22.63 -25.63
CA ARG A 273 -10.36 23.31 -24.83
C ARG A 273 -10.56 23.05 -23.35
N GLY A 274 -11.82 23.07 -22.91
CA GLY A 274 -12.21 22.78 -21.55
C GLY A 274 -11.82 21.38 -21.10
N VAL A 275 -11.64 20.44 -22.03
CA VAL A 275 -11.20 19.07 -21.76
C VAL A 275 -9.69 18.93 -21.92
N VAL A 276 -9.15 19.35 -23.09
CA VAL A 276 -7.77 19.04 -23.49
C VAL A 276 -6.75 19.78 -22.63
N ILE A 277 -6.98 21.05 -22.27
CA ILE A 277 -5.98 21.84 -21.54
C ILE A 277 -5.78 21.32 -20.11
N PRO A 278 -6.83 21.15 -19.25
CA PRO A 278 -6.65 20.58 -17.92
C PRO A 278 -6.10 19.14 -17.96
N LEU A 279 -6.59 18.31 -18.88
CA LEU A 279 -6.14 16.94 -19.05
C LEU A 279 -4.65 16.87 -19.43
N ALA A 280 -4.22 17.63 -20.43
CA ALA A 280 -2.81 17.68 -20.83
C ALA A 280 -1.91 18.15 -19.69
N THR A 281 -2.34 19.15 -18.93
CA THR A 281 -1.59 19.67 -17.78
C THR A 281 -1.31 18.57 -16.74
N VAL A 282 -2.34 17.81 -16.39
CA VAL A 282 -2.25 16.73 -15.42
C VAL A 282 -1.42 15.57 -15.93
N LEU A 283 -1.61 15.16 -17.19
CA LEU A 283 -0.83 14.08 -17.79
C LEU A 283 0.65 14.41 -17.87
N LEU A 284 1.00 15.67 -18.21
CA LEU A 284 2.39 16.14 -18.22
C LEU A 284 2.98 16.14 -16.80
N ALA A 285 2.24 16.59 -15.78
CA ALA A 285 2.71 16.54 -14.40
C ALA A 285 2.88 15.10 -13.91
N THR A 286 1.97 14.21 -14.24
CA THR A 286 2.08 12.78 -13.96
C THR A 286 3.31 12.17 -14.64
N LEU A 287 3.55 12.51 -15.90
CA LEU A 287 4.74 12.10 -16.65
C LEU A 287 6.03 12.58 -15.96
N TRP A 288 6.08 13.84 -15.52
CA TRP A 288 7.25 14.39 -14.81
C TRP A 288 7.48 13.69 -13.48
N THR A 289 6.40 13.36 -12.76
CA THR A 289 6.47 12.65 -11.48
C THR A 289 7.04 11.24 -11.64
N PHE A 290 6.51 10.47 -12.60
CA PHE A 290 7.02 9.13 -12.87
C PHE A 290 8.42 9.13 -13.50
N GLY A 291 8.72 10.13 -14.32
CA GLY A 291 10.08 10.35 -14.84
C GLY A 291 11.08 10.58 -13.71
N ALA A 292 10.74 11.41 -12.74
CA ALA A 292 11.57 11.65 -11.56
C ALA A 292 11.70 10.37 -10.69
N MET A 293 10.60 9.63 -10.50
CA MET A 293 10.60 8.36 -9.78
C MET A 293 11.56 7.34 -10.42
N ALA A 294 11.53 7.24 -11.75
CA ALA A 294 12.43 6.38 -12.53
C ALA A 294 13.90 6.82 -12.44
N LEU A 295 14.17 8.13 -12.46
CA LEU A 295 15.54 8.69 -12.31
C LEU A 295 16.14 8.37 -10.93
N VAL A 296 15.33 8.40 -9.88
CA VAL A 296 15.75 8.07 -8.51
C VAL A 296 15.81 6.54 -8.29
N GLY A 297 15.35 5.74 -9.26
CA GLY A 297 15.36 4.28 -9.18
C GLY A 297 14.36 3.69 -8.18
N ARG A 298 13.27 4.43 -7.87
CA ARG A 298 12.24 3.93 -6.96
C ARG A 298 11.17 3.16 -7.73
N PRO A 299 10.88 1.90 -7.34
CA PRO A 299 9.83 1.10 -7.96
C PRO A 299 8.44 1.55 -7.52
N LEU A 300 7.43 1.17 -8.31
CA LEU A 300 6.03 1.26 -7.90
C LEU A 300 5.71 0.12 -6.94
N ASN A 301 5.25 0.44 -5.75
CA ASN A 301 4.67 -0.49 -4.78
C ASN A 301 3.14 -0.35 -4.74
N VAL A 302 2.47 -1.19 -3.93
CA VAL A 302 1.00 -1.20 -3.84
C VAL A 302 0.45 0.19 -3.46
N ILE A 303 1.09 0.90 -2.53
CA ILE A 303 0.64 2.24 -2.09
C ILE A 303 0.91 3.30 -3.16
N THR A 304 2.10 3.29 -3.77
CA THR A 304 2.44 4.26 -4.81
C THR A 304 1.72 4.01 -6.14
N SER A 305 1.07 2.85 -6.32
CA SER A 305 0.17 2.61 -7.46
C SER A 305 -1.03 3.57 -7.49
N LEU A 306 -1.42 4.13 -6.32
CA LEU A 306 -2.43 5.18 -6.19
C LEU A 306 -1.99 6.52 -6.79
N LEU A 307 -0.69 6.73 -7.01
CA LEU A 307 -0.14 8.04 -7.39
C LEU A 307 -0.75 8.57 -8.70
N ALA A 308 -0.82 7.75 -9.76
CA ALA A 308 -1.34 8.18 -11.05
C ALA A 308 -2.83 8.58 -10.98
N PRO A 309 -3.77 7.72 -10.53
CA PRO A 309 -5.18 8.11 -10.47
C PRO A 309 -5.42 9.28 -9.51
N THR A 310 -4.69 9.37 -8.40
CA THR A 310 -4.81 10.48 -7.44
C THR A 310 -4.32 11.79 -8.04
N LEU A 311 -3.17 11.81 -8.73
CA LEU A 311 -2.68 13.02 -9.40
C LEU A 311 -3.60 13.45 -10.54
N ILE A 312 -4.20 12.50 -11.28
CA ILE A 312 -5.18 12.81 -12.33
C ILE A 312 -6.41 13.47 -11.72
N ALA A 313 -6.92 12.97 -10.62
CA ALA A 313 -8.07 13.56 -9.94
C ALA A 313 -7.76 14.96 -9.38
N VAL A 314 -6.70 15.08 -8.57
CA VAL A 314 -6.34 16.32 -7.86
C VAL A 314 -5.81 17.39 -8.79
N GLY A 315 -4.97 17.01 -9.74
CA GLY A 315 -4.29 17.98 -10.61
C GLY A 315 -5.21 18.71 -11.60
N SER A 316 -6.40 18.17 -11.90
CA SER A 316 -7.34 18.81 -12.82
C SER A 316 -7.92 20.12 -12.26
N VAL A 317 -7.99 20.26 -10.95
CA VAL A 317 -8.61 21.39 -10.24
C VAL A 317 -8.01 22.74 -10.68
N TYR A 318 -6.69 22.84 -10.72
CA TYR A 318 -5.99 24.09 -11.02
C TYR A 318 -6.22 24.59 -12.45
N GLY A 319 -6.26 23.68 -13.43
CA GLY A 319 -6.53 24.02 -14.82
C GLY A 319 -7.98 24.50 -15.05
N VAL A 320 -8.93 23.96 -14.31
CA VAL A 320 -10.35 24.31 -14.36
C VAL A 320 -10.59 25.75 -13.91
N HIS A 321 -10.03 26.17 -12.78
CA HIS A 321 -10.20 27.53 -12.26
C HIS A 321 -9.62 28.58 -13.21
N LEU A 322 -8.42 28.36 -13.72
CA LEU A 322 -7.78 29.30 -14.64
C LEU A 322 -8.55 29.41 -15.96
N LEU A 323 -9.08 28.28 -16.48
CA LEU A 323 -9.86 28.26 -17.71
C LEU A 323 -11.22 28.97 -17.53
N ALA A 324 -11.92 28.71 -16.43
CA ALA A 324 -13.17 29.40 -16.11
C ALA A 324 -12.97 30.91 -16.02
N ARG A 325 -11.88 31.34 -15.38
CA ARG A 325 -11.52 32.76 -15.33
C ARG A 325 -11.16 33.34 -16.68
N PHE A 326 -10.46 32.58 -17.51
CA PHE A 326 -10.14 33.00 -18.89
C PHE A 326 -11.41 33.18 -19.74
N GLU A 327 -12.41 32.34 -19.61
CA GLU A 327 -13.68 32.48 -20.28
C GLU A 327 -14.42 33.76 -19.84
N GLU A 328 -14.41 34.07 -18.53
CA GLU A 328 -14.98 35.34 -18.00
C GLU A 328 -14.25 36.56 -18.55
N GLU A 329 -12.90 36.61 -18.46
CA GLU A 329 -12.10 37.73 -18.92
C GLU A 329 -12.13 37.91 -20.46
N SER A 330 -12.35 36.83 -21.20
CA SER A 330 -12.44 36.87 -22.66
C SER A 330 -13.67 37.64 -23.16
N LEU A 331 -14.64 37.95 -22.30
CA LEU A 331 -15.81 38.76 -22.66
C LEU A 331 -15.45 40.22 -22.90
N ASP A 332 -14.49 40.75 -22.11
CA ASP A 332 -14.13 42.17 -22.09
C ASP A 332 -12.73 42.46 -22.62
N ALA A 333 -11.90 41.41 -22.83
CA ALA A 333 -10.53 41.57 -23.30
C ALA A 333 -10.45 41.84 -24.83
N ARG A 334 -9.48 42.68 -25.22
CA ARG A 334 -9.22 43.00 -26.61
C ARG A 334 -8.48 41.91 -27.38
N SER A 335 -7.80 41.02 -26.67
CA SER A 335 -7.05 39.94 -27.28
C SER A 335 -6.98 38.71 -26.37
N PRO A 336 -6.75 37.47 -26.89
CA PRO A 336 -6.55 36.28 -26.09
C PRO A 336 -5.38 36.41 -25.11
N ARG A 337 -4.35 37.15 -25.50
CA ARG A 337 -3.20 37.42 -24.59
C ARG A 337 -3.59 38.27 -23.39
N GLU A 338 -4.41 39.31 -23.60
CA GLU A 338 -4.90 40.18 -22.54
C GLU A 338 -5.80 39.38 -21.59
N ALA A 339 -6.70 38.55 -22.11
CA ALA A 339 -7.55 37.67 -21.31
C ALA A 339 -6.71 36.67 -20.48
N ALA A 340 -5.71 36.03 -21.08
CA ALA A 340 -4.80 35.11 -20.42
C ALA A 340 -3.98 35.81 -19.32
N LEU A 341 -3.52 37.02 -19.54
CA LEU A 341 -2.79 37.80 -18.54
C LEU A 341 -3.68 38.15 -17.34
N ARG A 342 -4.86 38.73 -17.60
CA ARG A 342 -5.81 39.07 -16.52
C ARG A 342 -6.25 37.86 -15.72
N SER A 343 -6.49 36.74 -16.39
CA SER A 343 -6.84 35.47 -15.74
C SER A 343 -5.74 34.97 -14.84
N LEU A 344 -4.49 34.96 -15.30
CA LEU A 344 -3.33 34.55 -14.48
C LEU A 344 -3.09 35.51 -13.30
N GLU A 345 -3.20 36.81 -13.52
CA GLU A 345 -3.07 37.79 -12.44
C GLU A 345 -4.14 37.64 -11.38
N GLY A 346 -5.39 37.38 -11.77
CA GLY A 346 -6.53 37.17 -10.88
C GLY A 346 -6.46 35.88 -10.09
N GLU A 347 -6.02 34.77 -10.71
CA GLU A 347 -6.00 33.44 -10.11
C GLU A 347 -4.64 33.07 -9.48
N ARG A 348 -3.58 33.87 -9.65
CA ARG A 348 -2.24 33.55 -9.18
C ARG A 348 -2.18 33.30 -7.66
N ALA A 349 -2.78 34.17 -6.87
CA ALA A 349 -2.72 34.05 -5.42
C ALA A 349 -3.57 32.86 -4.92
N PRO A 350 -4.84 32.67 -5.36
CA PRO A 350 -5.60 31.46 -5.06
C PRO A 350 -4.85 30.17 -5.45
N LEU A 351 -4.34 30.07 -6.68
CA LEU A 351 -3.65 28.86 -7.17
C LEU A 351 -2.37 28.53 -6.37
N LEU A 352 -1.60 29.55 -5.96
CA LEU A 352 -0.42 29.35 -5.13
C LEU A 352 -0.80 28.86 -3.72
N ILE A 353 -1.82 29.44 -3.12
CA ILE A 353 -2.29 29.03 -1.79
C ILE A 353 -2.82 27.60 -1.89
N ALA A 354 -3.67 27.31 -2.83
CA ALA A 354 -4.26 26.01 -3.08
C ALA A 354 -3.19 24.92 -3.36
N GLY A 355 -2.27 25.19 -4.29
CA GLY A 355 -1.18 24.26 -4.58
C GLY A 355 -0.29 24.01 -3.35
N THR A 356 -0.01 25.05 -2.56
CA THR A 356 0.81 24.90 -1.34
C THR A 356 0.07 24.16 -0.24
N THR A 357 -1.26 24.37 -0.05
CA THR A 357 -2.05 23.61 0.93
C THR A 357 -2.10 22.12 0.58
N THR A 358 -2.25 21.80 -0.71
CA THR A 358 -2.22 20.41 -1.18
C THR A 358 -0.82 19.78 -1.00
N VAL A 359 0.26 20.54 -1.28
CA VAL A 359 1.63 20.12 -0.96
C VAL A 359 1.81 19.85 0.54
N ILE A 360 1.24 20.69 1.41
CA ILE A 360 1.27 20.46 2.86
C ILE A 360 0.51 19.19 3.24
N GLY A 361 -0.68 18.95 2.67
CA GLY A 361 -1.48 17.76 2.93
C GLY A 361 -0.74 16.45 2.60
N PHE A 362 -0.17 16.35 1.40
CA PHE A 362 0.68 15.21 1.02
C PHE A 362 2.03 15.21 1.74
N GLY A 363 2.59 16.39 1.99
CA GLY A 363 3.84 16.57 2.74
C GLY A 363 3.76 16.07 4.18
N ALA A 364 2.58 16.08 4.79
CA ALA A 364 2.34 15.51 6.12
C ALA A 364 2.55 13.98 6.19
N LEU A 365 2.62 13.30 5.04
CA LEU A 365 2.96 11.87 4.93
C LEU A 365 4.48 11.62 4.92
N VAL A 366 5.28 12.63 4.57
CA VAL A 366 6.75 12.49 4.43
C VAL A 366 7.46 12.11 5.75
N PRO A 367 7.05 12.56 6.95
CA PRO A 367 7.65 12.12 8.19
C PRO A 367 7.36 10.65 8.56
N SER A 368 6.57 9.92 7.77
CA SER A 368 6.23 8.51 8.04
C SER A 368 7.50 7.64 8.08
N GLY A 369 7.57 6.75 9.06
CA GLY A 369 8.59 5.71 9.15
C GLY A 369 8.39 4.56 8.16
N VAL A 370 7.31 4.56 7.36
CA VAL A 370 6.97 3.53 6.37
C VAL A 370 7.36 4.01 4.97
N PRO A 371 8.32 3.36 4.28
CA PRO A 371 8.83 3.80 2.98
C PRO A 371 7.76 4.06 1.93
N ALA A 372 6.79 3.17 1.78
CA ALA A 372 5.72 3.31 0.80
C ALA A 372 4.88 4.58 1.02
N VAL A 373 4.61 4.95 2.27
CA VAL A 373 3.87 6.16 2.64
C VAL A 373 4.73 7.41 2.40
N PHE A 374 6.01 7.36 2.78
CA PHE A 374 6.98 8.41 2.48
C PHE A 374 7.06 8.67 0.97
N GLU A 375 7.20 7.63 0.15
CA GLU A 375 7.30 7.71 -1.30
C GLU A 375 6.03 8.29 -1.92
N LEU A 376 4.85 7.82 -1.50
CA LEU A 376 3.58 8.40 -1.95
C LEU A 376 3.51 9.89 -1.62
N GLY A 377 3.85 10.28 -0.38
CA GLY A 377 3.86 11.67 0.04
C GLY A 377 4.83 12.52 -0.78
N ALA A 378 6.08 12.09 -0.89
CA ALA A 378 7.14 12.83 -1.58
C ALA A 378 6.86 13.01 -3.08
N PHE A 379 6.45 11.93 -3.78
CA PHE A 379 6.14 12.01 -5.21
C PHE A 379 4.80 12.70 -5.48
N SER A 380 3.82 12.66 -4.56
CA SER A 380 2.62 13.49 -4.66
C SER A 380 2.93 14.97 -4.50
N VAL A 381 3.80 15.34 -3.56
CA VAL A 381 4.30 16.72 -3.41
C VAL A 381 4.93 17.20 -4.72
N LEU A 382 5.80 16.40 -5.32
CA LEU A 382 6.41 16.71 -6.62
C LEU A 382 5.36 16.84 -7.72
N GLY A 383 4.40 15.94 -7.79
CA GLY A 383 3.32 15.93 -8.79
C GLY A 383 2.42 17.16 -8.67
N VAL A 384 2.00 17.50 -7.46
CA VAL A 384 1.17 18.70 -7.20
C VAL A 384 1.94 19.98 -7.50
N ALA A 385 3.21 20.05 -7.12
CA ALA A 385 4.07 21.19 -7.47
C ALA A 385 4.20 21.33 -9.00
N ALA A 386 4.39 20.21 -9.72
CA ALA A 386 4.45 20.19 -11.17
C ALA A 386 3.14 20.66 -11.83
N VAL A 387 1.98 20.17 -11.34
CA VAL A 387 0.66 20.62 -11.82
C VAL A 387 0.47 22.12 -11.58
N THR A 388 0.80 22.61 -10.38
CA THR A 388 0.68 24.04 -10.05
C THR A 388 1.57 24.88 -10.98
N LEU A 389 2.81 24.46 -11.20
CA LEU A 389 3.75 25.12 -12.10
C LEU A 389 3.24 25.13 -13.56
N LEU A 390 2.74 23.99 -14.06
CA LEU A 390 2.19 23.88 -15.41
C LEU A 390 0.92 24.71 -15.56
N SER A 391 0.05 24.73 -14.55
CA SER A 391 -1.17 25.54 -14.55
C SER A 391 -0.86 27.03 -14.61
N MET A 392 0.22 27.48 -13.98
CA MET A 392 0.62 28.90 -13.99
C MET A 392 1.54 29.26 -15.17
N SER A 393 2.07 28.30 -15.92
CA SER A 393 2.98 28.55 -17.05
C SER A 393 2.39 28.07 -18.38
N ALA A 394 2.19 26.76 -18.55
CA ALA A 394 1.76 26.14 -19.80
C ALA A 394 0.32 26.52 -20.17
N VAL A 395 -0.61 26.53 -19.21
CA VAL A 395 -2.01 26.84 -19.46
C VAL A 395 -2.19 28.27 -19.99
N PRO A 396 -1.71 29.35 -19.32
CA PRO A 396 -1.88 30.70 -19.84
C PRO A 396 -1.09 30.91 -21.13
N ALA A 397 0.06 30.27 -21.32
CA ALA A 397 0.80 30.33 -22.58
C ALA A 397 0.00 29.69 -23.74
N ALA A 398 -0.63 28.55 -23.51
CA ALA A 398 -1.49 27.92 -24.52
C ALA A 398 -2.73 28.76 -24.84
N LEU A 399 -3.41 29.31 -23.82
CA LEU A 399 -4.57 30.17 -23.97
C LEU A 399 -4.25 31.47 -24.74
N ALA A 400 -3.05 32.03 -24.53
CA ALA A 400 -2.60 33.22 -25.25
C ALA A 400 -2.42 33.00 -26.78
N LEU A 401 -2.23 31.75 -27.22
CA LEU A 401 -2.05 31.40 -28.64
C LEU A 401 -3.35 30.94 -29.33
N LEU A 402 -4.34 30.57 -28.53
CA LEU A 402 -5.60 30.05 -29.06
C LEU A 402 -6.58 31.19 -29.38
N PRO A 403 -7.36 31.10 -30.48
CA PRO A 403 -8.36 32.10 -30.79
C PRO A 403 -9.48 32.13 -29.73
N PRO A 404 -10.22 33.25 -29.51
CA PRO A 404 -11.25 33.33 -28.50
C PRO A 404 -12.37 32.29 -28.74
N ALA A 405 -12.98 31.80 -27.64
CA ALA A 405 -13.98 30.72 -27.68
C ALA A 405 -15.24 31.04 -28.53
N ARG A 406 -15.52 32.33 -28.79
CA ARG A 406 -16.67 32.79 -29.59
C ARG A 406 -16.61 32.42 -31.07
N ALA A 407 -15.43 32.05 -31.61
CA ALA A 407 -15.26 31.69 -33.03
C ALA A 407 -15.76 30.27 -33.39
N ALA A 408 -16.07 29.43 -32.40
CA ALA A 408 -16.62 28.09 -32.62
C ALA A 408 -18.17 28.16 -32.60
N GLY A 409 -18.83 27.85 -33.72
CA GLY A 409 -20.26 27.90 -33.88
C GLY A 409 -21.08 27.02 -32.89
N PRO A 410 -22.40 27.13 -32.84
CA PRO A 410 -23.26 26.49 -31.87
C PRO A 410 -23.34 24.97 -32.10
N GLY A 411 -22.45 24.18 -31.49
CA GLY A 411 -22.55 22.72 -31.47
C GLY A 411 -23.63 22.24 -30.48
N GLY A 412 -24.21 21.06 -30.71
CA GLY A 412 -25.25 20.50 -29.85
C GLY A 412 -24.79 20.27 -28.39
N LEU A 413 -23.52 19.86 -28.20
CA LEU A 413 -22.91 19.66 -26.91
C LEU A 413 -22.81 20.97 -26.10
N ARG A 414 -22.51 22.09 -26.76
CA ARG A 414 -22.45 23.41 -26.13
C ARG A 414 -23.81 23.89 -25.62
N ARG A 415 -24.87 23.71 -26.39
CA ARG A 415 -26.24 24.05 -25.95
C ARG A 415 -26.71 23.20 -24.77
N ALA A 416 -26.35 21.90 -24.76
CA ALA A 416 -26.63 21.03 -23.64
C ALA A 416 -25.85 21.48 -22.38
N SER A 417 -24.56 21.80 -22.50
CA SER A 417 -23.74 22.36 -21.44
C SER A 417 -24.26 23.70 -20.90
N GLU A 418 -24.70 24.61 -21.75
CA GLU A 418 -25.27 25.91 -21.38
C GLU A 418 -26.58 25.74 -20.59
N ARG A 419 -27.47 24.82 -21.02
CA ARG A 419 -28.73 24.52 -20.29
C ARG A 419 -28.48 23.89 -18.94
N LEU A 420 -27.56 22.88 -18.91
CA LEU A 420 -27.18 22.22 -17.67
C LEU A 420 -26.49 23.18 -16.73
N GLY A 421 -25.64 24.10 -17.28
CA GLY A 421 -24.98 25.15 -16.49
C GLY A 421 -25.97 26.10 -15.84
N ALA A 422 -26.98 26.58 -16.61
CA ALA A 422 -28.02 27.47 -16.04
C ALA A 422 -28.83 26.79 -14.93
N ALA A 423 -29.21 25.52 -15.11
CA ALA A 423 -29.90 24.75 -14.09
C ALA A 423 -29.03 24.55 -12.85
N PHE A 424 -27.74 24.30 -13.06
CA PHE A 424 -26.76 24.11 -12.01
C PHE A 424 -26.51 25.40 -11.19
N ASP A 425 -26.36 26.55 -11.87
CA ASP A 425 -26.21 27.86 -11.23
C ASP A 425 -27.47 28.25 -10.43
N ALA A 426 -28.66 27.89 -10.94
CA ALA A 426 -29.91 28.07 -10.20
C ALA A 426 -29.97 27.20 -8.94
N ALA A 427 -29.54 25.93 -9.03
CA ALA A 427 -29.47 25.02 -7.89
C ALA A 427 -28.47 25.51 -6.82
N LEU A 428 -27.26 25.90 -7.22
CA LEU A 428 -26.24 26.45 -6.31
C LEU A 428 -26.73 27.71 -5.61
N THR A 429 -27.39 28.62 -6.36
CA THR A 429 -27.97 29.85 -5.78
C THR A 429 -29.10 29.53 -4.79
N ALA A 430 -29.92 28.51 -5.10
CA ALA A 430 -31.00 28.07 -4.18
C ALA A 430 -30.41 27.45 -2.90
N ILE A 431 -29.38 26.62 -3.01
CA ILE A 431 -28.68 26.01 -1.86
C ILE A 431 -28.07 27.12 -0.98
N ALA A 432 -27.34 28.07 -1.56
CA ALA A 432 -26.73 29.17 -0.81
C ALA A 432 -27.82 30.05 -0.14
N SER A 433 -28.93 30.35 -0.83
CA SER A 433 -30.04 31.07 -0.28
C SER A 433 -30.72 30.34 0.89
N PHE A 434 -30.85 29.03 0.80
CA PHE A 434 -31.32 28.17 1.86
C PHE A 434 -30.34 28.19 3.05
N ALA A 435 -29.05 28.06 2.79
CA ALA A 435 -28.01 28.07 3.81
C ALA A 435 -27.97 29.38 4.59
N ILE A 436 -28.14 30.52 3.92
CA ILE A 436 -28.20 31.83 4.54
C ILE A 436 -29.48 31.98 5.40
N ARG A 437 -30.65 31.56 4.90
CA ARG A 437 -31.94 31.67 5.62
C ARG A 437 -32.03 30.71 6.82
N ARG A 438 -31.34 29.59 6.81
CA ARG A 438 -31.38 28.57 7.85
C ARG A 438 -30.01 28.39 8.53
N ASP A 439 -29.22 29.46 8.60
CA ASP A 439 -27.84 29.45 9.11
C ASP A 439 -27.70 28.73 10.45
N ARG A 440 -28.56 29.03 11.43
CA ARG A 440 -28.54 28.40 12.76
C ARG A 440 -28.77 26.91 12.71
N ALA A 441 -29.79 26.49 11.97
CA ALA A 441 -30.13 25.07 11.84
C ALA A 441 -29.01 24.28 11.19
N ILE A 442 -28.36 24.82 10.14
CA ILE A 442 -27.23 24.23 9.45
C ILE A 442 -26.02 24.14 10.38
N LEU A 443 -25.69 25.20 11.10
CA LEU A 443 -24.58 25.19 12.06
C LEU A 443 -24.80 24.15 13.18
N VAL A 444 -26.00 24.04 13.71
CA VAL A 444 -26.35 23.06 14.74
C VAL A 444 -26.26 21.64 14.16
N ALA A 445 -26.80 21.42 12.95
CA ALA A 445 -26.77 20.08 12.32
C ALA A 445 -25.33 19.61 12.06
N TRP A 446 -24.49 20.46 11.47
CA TRP A 446 -23.08 20.11 11.22
C TRP A 446 -22.27 19.98 12.51
N SER A 447 -22.54 20.81 13.54
CA SER A 447 -21.88 20.66 14.84
C SER A 447 -22.28 19.36 15.53
N ALA A 448 -23.56 18.99 15.47
CA ALA A 448 -24.05 17.72 16.02
C ALA A 448 -23.44 16.52 15.29
N LEU A 449 -23.36 16.58 13.96
CA LEU A 449 -22.72 15.54 13.15
C LEU A 449 -21.22 15.41 13.48
N ALA A 450 -20.51 16.53 13.55
CA ALA A 450 -19.09 16.56 13.89
C ALA A 450 -18.82 16.02 15.31
N LEU A 451 -19.66 16.38 16.27
CA LEU A 451 -19.57 15.87 17.64
C LEU A 451 -19.86 14.35 17.68
N GLY A 452 -20.92 13.91 17.00
CA GLY A 452 -21.24 12.48 16.90
C GLY A 452 -20.11 11.69 16.26
N ALA A 453 -19.52 12.20 15.19
CA ALA A 453 -18.36 11.60 14.54
C ALA A 453 -17.13 11.54 15.49
N ALA A 454 -16.85 12.62 16.21
CA ALA A 454 -15.75 12.68 17.19
C ALA A 454 -15.89 11.65 18.33
N LEU A 455 -17.10 11.41 18.80
CA LEU A 455 -17.40 10.40 19.83
C LEU A 455 -17.16 8.95 19.36
N LEU A 456 -17.15 8.72 18.06
CA LEU A 456 -16.90 7.40 17.46
C LEU A 456 -15.40 7.14 17.20
N VAL A 457 -14.56 8.16 17.16
CA VAL A 457 -13.10 8.02 16.89
C VAL A 457 -12.42 6.99 17.82
N PRO A 458 -12.70 6.91 19.14
CA PRO A 458 -12.07 5.90 20.00
C PRO A 458 -12.43 4.44 19.66
N ARG A 459 -13.43 4.21 18.81
CA ARG A 459 -13.86 2.87 18.39
C ARG A 459 -13.18 2.41 17.11
N ILE A 460 -12.26 3.19 16.55
CA ILE A 460 -11.56 2.83 15.32
C ILE A 460 -10.73 1.57 15.56
N VAL A 461 -10.95 0.57 14.72
CA VAL A 461 -10.15 -0.66 14.67
C VAL A 461 -9.01 -0.45 13.68
N VAL A 462 -7.78 -0.71 14.14
CA VAL A 462 -6.59 -0.71 13.29
C VAL A 462 -6.38 -2.14 12.80
N ASP A 463 -6.39 -2.35 11.50
CA ASP A 463 -6.12 -3.65 10.92
C ASP A 463 -5.45 -3.52 9.56
N THR A 464 -4.27 -4.13 9.46
CA THR A 464 -3.50 -4.22 8.22
C THR A 464 -2.71 -5.51 8.24
N ASP A 465 -3.08 -6.43 7.39
CA ASP A 465 -2.25 -7.58 7.04
C ASP A 465 -2.11 -7.64 5.51
N TYR A 466 -1.20 -8.48 5.02
CA TYR A 466 -0.99 -8.58 3.58
C TYR A 466 -2.14 -9.33 2.86
N LEU A 467 -2.98 -10.08 3.59
CA LEU A 467 -4.19 -10.70 3.07
C LEU A 467 -5.36 -9.72 3.02
N SER A 468 -5.33 -8.63 3.80
CA SER A 468 -6.36 -7.59 3.76
C SER A 468 -6.40 -6.86 2.41
N PHE A 469 -5.37 -6.98 1.59
CA PHE A 469 -5.40 -6.54 0.19
C PHE A 469 -6.38 -7.34 -0.68
N PHE A 470 -6.79 -8.53 -0.24
CA PHE A 470 -7.65 -9.44 -0.97
C PHE A 470 -9.02 -9.55 -0.30
N ASP A 471 -10.08 -9.64 -1.11
CA ASP A 471 -11.42 -9.89 -0.59
C ASP A 471 -11.53 -11.27 0.09
N ALA A 472 -12.47 -11.41 1.02
CA ALA A 472 -12.76 -12.69 1.65
C ALA A 472 -13.14 -13.79 0.63
N ALA A 473 -13.76 -13.41 -0.48
CA ALA A 473 -14.12 -14.33 -1.57
C ALA A 473 -12.99 -14.59 -2.57
N ASP A 474 -11.84 -13.96 -2.40
CA ASP A 474 -10.71 -14.09 -3.31
C ASP A 474 -10.07 -15.50 -3.21
N PRO A 475 -9.73 -16.14 -4.33
CA PRO A 475 -9.05 -17.44 -4.31
C PRO A 475 -7.78 -17.45 -3.45
N ILE A 476 -6.91 -16.42 -3.59
CA ILE A 476 -5.66 -16.30 -2.82
C ILE A 476 -5.92 -16.37 -1.30
N ARG A 477 -6.93 -15.61 -0.84
CA ARG A 477 -7.28 -15.58 0.58
C ARG A 477 -7.93 -16.88 1.03
N ARG A 478 -8.84 -17.44 0.24
CA ARG A 478 -9.48 -18.73 0.55
C ARG A 478 -8.48 -19.89 0.59
N ASP A 479 -7.54 -19.92 -0.35
CA ASP A 479 -6.49 -20.94 -0.37
C ASP A 479 -5.60 -20.83 0.87
N PHE A 480 -5.18 -19.60 1.21
CA PHE A 480 -4.41 -19.36 2.42
C PHE A 480 -5.16 -19.78 3.70
N GLU A 481 -6.44 -19.43 3.83
CA GLU A 481 -7.29 -19.83 4.96
C GLU A 481 -7.48 -21.35 5.01
N SER A 482 -7.56 -22.01 3.84
CA SER A 482 -7.66 -23.48 3.76
C SER A 482 -6.36 -24.16 4.19
N VAL A 483 -5.21 -23.68 3.75
CA VAL A 483 -3.89 -24.17 4.20
C VAL A 483 -3.73 -23.99 5.71
N ASN A 484 -4.13 -22.84 6.26
CA ASN A 484 -4.10 -22.59 7.70
C ASN A 484 -4.99 -23.55 8.49
N ARG A 485 -6.17 -23.88 7.99
CA ARG A 485 -7.10 -24.81 8.64
C ARG A 485 -6.61 -26.24 8.59
N LEU A 486 -6.05 -26.65 7.45
CA LEU A 486 -5.65 -28.04 7.20
C LEU A 486 -4.30 -28.40 7.83
N LEU A 487 -3.39 -27.44 7.92
CA LEU A 487 -2.00 -27.61 8.37
C LEU A 487 -1.68 -26.69 9.57
N SER A 488 -0.41 -26.39 9.78
CA SER A 488 0.05 -25.63 10.96
C SER A 488 0.08 -24.11 10.80
N GLY A 489 -0.63 -23.56 9.79
CA GLY A 489 -0.56 -22.14 9.49
C GLY A 489 0.56 -21.79 8.52
N ALA A 490 0.32 -20.75 7.71
CA ALA A 490 1.24 -20.28 6.68
C ALA A 490 1.97 -18.98 7.05
N VAL A 491 1.82 -18.51 8.31
CA VAL A 491 2.50 -17.32 8.81
C VAL A 491 3.62 -17.74 9.77
N PRO A 492 4.89 -17.67 9.36
CA PRO A 492 6.01 -17.93 10.25
C PRO A 492 6.34 -16.70 11.12
N ILE A 493 6.60 -16.93 12.38
CA ILE A 493 7.17 -15.98 13.34
C ILE A 493 8.50 -16.57 13.81
N TYR A 494 9.54 -15.75 13.81
CA TYR A 494 10.87 -16.12 14.30
C TYR A 494 11.04 -15.66 15.73
N VAL A 495 11.56 -16.56 16.56
CA VAL A 495 12.07 -16.26 17.89
C VAL A 495 13.57 -16.64 17.90
N PRO A 496 14.44 -15.78 17.35
CA PRO A 496 15.86 -16.01 17.35
C PRO A 496 16.43 -15.94 18.76
N LEU A 497 17.21 -16.96 19.12
CA LEU A 497 17.96 -17.08 20.35
C LEU A 497 19.45 -17.01 20.03
N ARG A 498 20.22 -16.22 20.75
CA ARG A 498 21.61 -15.93 20.46
C ARG A 498 22.50 -15.98 21.68
N SER A 499 23.65 -16.55 21.50
CA SER A 499 24.74 -16.52 22.47
C SER A 499 26.05 -16.16 21.79
N ASP A 500 26.92 -15.47 22.47
CA ASP A 500 28.26 -15.12 21.97
C ASP A 500 29.19 -16.35 21.92
N SER A 501 28.79 -17.46 22.55
CA SER A 501 29.60 -18.67 22.67
C SER A 501 29.29 -19.68 21.56
N GLU A 502 30.27 -20.02 20.73
CA GLU A 502 30.15 -21.10 19.73
C GLU A 502 29.79 -22.45 20.37
N GLY A 503 28.88 -23.15 19.72
CA GLY A 503 28.40 -24.45 20.20
C GLY A 503 27.59 -24.39 21.49
N ARG A 504 27.07 -23.23 21.89
CA ARG A 504 26.22 -23.07 23.08
C ARG A 504 24.95 -23.91 23.00
N PHE A 505 24.36 -23.99 21.78
CA PHE A 505 23.16 -24.81 21.52
C PHE A 505 23.49 -26.32 21.32
N ARG A 506 24.67 -26.80 21.79
CA ARG A 506 24.98 -28.22 22.00
C ARG A 506 24.86 -28.61 23.49
N ASP A 507 24.62 -27.65 24.37
CA ASP A 507 24.52 -27.88 25.79
C ASP A 507 23.14 -28.47 26.15
N PRO A 508 23.06 -29.68 26.73
CA PRO A 508 21.79 -30.29 27.07
C PRO A 508 20.93 -29.47 28.05
N GLU A 509 21.54 -28.67 28.92
CA GLU A 509 20.79 -27.82 29.86
C GLU A 509 20.07 -26.70 29.11
N LEU A 510 20.74 -26.01 28.17
CA LEU A 510 20.12 -25.00 27.34
C LEU A 510 19.03 -25.59 26.43
N LEU A 511 19.26 -26.78 25.88
CA LEU A 511 18.28 -27.46 25.06
C LEU A 511 17.01 -27.84 25.83
N ARG A 512 17.12 -28.22 27.14
CA ARG A 512 15.96 -28.45 28.01
C ARG A 512 15.21 -27.13 28.33
N ALA A 513 15.93 -26.04 28.50
CA ALA A 513 15.30 -24.72 28.61
C ALA A 513 14.55 -24.35 27.32
N LEU A 514 15.13 -24.63 26.13
CA LEU A 514 14.48 -24.44 24.86
C LEU A 514 13.24 -25.34 24.68
N GLU A 515 13.29 -26.62 25.13
CA GLU A 515 12.14 -27.54 25.14
C GLU A 515 11.00 -27.00 26.02
N THR A 516 11.33 -26.43 27.16
CA THR A 516 10.36 -25.79 28.05
C THR A 516 9.73 -24.57 27.39
N LEU A 517 10.55 -23.75 26.76
CA LEU A 517 10.08 -22.57 26.00
C LEU A 517 9.18 -22.98 24.86
N GLU A 518 9.53 -24.00 24.08
CA GLU A 518 8.75 -24.56 23.00
C GLU A 518 7.38 -25.04 23.44
N SER A 519 7.36 -25.82 24.54
CA SER A 519 6.12 -26.36 25.12
C SER A 519 5.17 -25.23 25.58
N ARG A 520 5.70 -24.23 26.29
CA ARG A 520 4.94 -23.07 26.76
C ARG A 520 4.47 -22.18 25.61
N ALA A 521 5.29 -22.00 24.58
CA ALA A 521 4.91 -21.26 23.38
C ALA A 521 3.78 -21.94 22.62
N ALA A 522 3.76 -23.29 22.59
CA ALA A 522 2.70 -24.06 21.94
C ALA A 522 1.33 -23.93 22.63
N GLU A 523 1.31 -23.56 23.93
CA GLU A 523 0.08 -23.33 24.70
C GLU A 523 -0.54 -21.95 24.44
N ILE A 524 0.21 -21.02 23.81
CA ILE A 524 -0.30 -19.67 23.53
C ILE A 524 -1.43 -19.74 22.50
N PRO A 525 -2.61 -19.15 22.79
CA PRO A 525 -3.71 -19.10 21.83
C PRO A 525 -3.29 -18.45 20.49
N GLY A 526 -3.62 -19.11 19.39
CA GLY A 526 -3.23 -18.66 18.04
C GLY A 526 -1.93 -19.28 17.52
N VAL A 527 -1.15 -19.93 18.36
CA VAL A 527 -0.02 -20.76 17.91
C VAL A 527 -0.55 -22.08 17.37
N SER A 528 -0.19 -22.40 16.16
CA SER A 528 -0.59 -23.65 15.51
C SER A 528 0.48 -24.73 15.65
N ARG A 529 1.74 -24.33 15.62
CA ARG A 529 2.90 -25.22 15.77
C ARG A 529 4.11 -24.41 16.21
N VAL A 530 4.94 -25.03 17.00
CA VAL A 530 6.29 -24.56 17.34
C VAL A 530 7.27 -25.62 16.88
N GLU A 531 8.43 -25.22 16.41
CA GLU A 531 9.47 -26.10 15.87
C GLU A 531 10.85 -25.56 16.26
N SER A 532 11.69 -26.42 16.79
CA SER A 532 13.06 -26.09 17.16
C SER A 532 14.05 -27.22 16.81
N VAL A 533 15.32 -26.98 17.06
CA VAL A 533 16.35 -28.02 16.92
C VAL A 533 16.13 -29.20 17.89
N VAL A 534 15.38 -28.99 18.95
CA VAL A 534 15.05 -30.01 19.96
C VAL A 534 14.23 -31.14 19.37
N ASP A 535 13.24 -30.84 18.53
CA ASP A 535 12.42 -31.87 17.87
C ASP A 535 13.27 -32.82 17.05
N THR A 536 14.22 -32.28 16.29
CA THR A 536 15.15 -33.11 15.50
C THR A 536 16.03 -33.99 16.39
N LEU A 537 16.55 -33.44 17.46
CA LEU A 537 17.41 -34.18 18.40
C LEU A 537 16.64 -35.32 19.10
N ARG A 538 15.40 -35.08 19.50
CA ARG A 538 14.55 -36.09 20.16
C ARG A 538 14.25 -37.28 19.24
N VAL A 539 13.86 -36.98 17.98
CA VAL A 539 13.57 -38.00 16.96
C VAL A 539 14.81 -38.83 16.63
N LEU A 540 15.97 -38.18 16.48
CA LEU A 540 17.24 -38.87 16.23
C LEU A 540 17.72 -39.71 17.40
N ASN A 541 17.56 -39.21 18.65
CA ASN A 541 17.94 -39.94 19.84
C ASN A 541 17.07 -41.20 20.00
N ARG A 542 15.77 -41.11 19.80
CA ARG A 542 14.88 -42.29 19.78
C ARG A 542 15.31 -43.30 18.74
N ALA A 543 15.58 -42.83 17.49
CA ALA A 543 15.99 -43.70 16.42
C ALA A 543 17.33 -44.42 16.72
N LEU A 544 18.32 -43.75 17.34
CA LEU A 544 19.59 -44.37 17.77
C LEU A 544 19.41 -45.41 18.91
N ALA A 545 18.40 -45.20 19.75
CA ALA A 545 18.12 -46.10 20.86
C ALA A 545 17.20 -47.28 20.50
N GLY A 546 17.13 -47.65 19.22
CA GLY A 546 16.30 -48.79 18.78
C GLY A 546 14.83 -48.48 18.62
N ASP A 547 14.47 -47.25 18.34
CA ASP A 547 13.11 -46.73 18.28
C ASP A 547 12.33 -46.83 19.61
N ASP A 548 13.05 -46.89 20.77
CA ASP A 548 12.38 -46.88 22.08
C ASP A 548 11.72 -45.51 22.35
N PRO A 549 10.39 -45.43 22.54
CA PRO A 549 9.69 -44.19 22.83
C PRO A 549 10.18 -43.46 24.11
N ARG A 550 10.80 -44.17 25.04
CA ARG A 550 11.38 -43.60 26.30
C ARG A 550 12.58 -42.72 26.02
N GLU A 551 13.27 -42.97 24.92
CA GLU A 551 14.45 -42.25 24.46
C GLU A 551 14.13 -41.09 23.51
N GLU A 552 12.85 -40.75 23.32
CA GLU A 552 12.42 -39.54 22.67
C GLU A 552 12.62 -38.33 23.59
N ARG A 553 13.88 -38.05 23.88
CA ARG A 553 14.34 -37.02 24.83
C ARG A 553 15.67 -36.40 24.36
N ILE A 554 16.02 -35.27 24.95
CA ILE A 554 17.34 -34.64 24.71
C ILE A 554 18.44 -35.52 25.30
N PRO A 555 19.53 -35.81 24.54
CA PRO A 555 20.69 -36.54 25.07
C PRO A 555 21.30 -35.85 26.25
N GLU A 556 21.87 -36.66 27.17
CA GLU A 556 22.43 -36.15 28.44
C GLU A 556 23.82 -35.50 28.26
N SER A 557 24.55 -35.82 27.18
CA SER A 557 25.91 -35.33 26.98
C SER A 557 26.02 -34.41 25.76
N ARG A 558 26.85 -33.37 25.86
CA ARG A 558 27.16 -32.46 24.74
C ARG A 558 27.80 -33.22 23.56
N GLY A 559 28.53 -34.30 23.80
CA GLY A 559 29.10 -35.16 22.77
C GLY A 559 27.99 -35.81 21.91
N ALA A 560 27.02 -36.45 22.55
CA ALA A 560 25.89 -37.10 21.89
C ALA A 560 25.06 -36.08 21.08
N VAL A 561 24.80 -34.91 21.64
CA VAL A 561 24.11 -33.82 20.88
C VAL A 561 24.91 -33.46 19.65
N THR A 562 26.24 -33.34 19.74
CA THR A 562 27.10 -33.00 18.58
C THR A 562 27.01 -34.06 17.48
N GLU A 563 27.04 -35.35 17.86
CA GLU A 563 26.91 -36.47 16.90
C GLU A 563 25.55 -36.48 16.23
N LEU A 564 24.48 -36.27 16.98
CA LEU A 564 23.11 -36.18 16.40
C LEU A 564 22.95 -34.99 15.42
N LEU A 565 23.49 -33.84 15.78
CA LEU A 565 23.45 -32.67 14.86
C LEU A 565 24.26 -32.91 13.59
N PHE A 566 25.32 -33.72 13.67
CA PHE A 566 26.10 -34.11 12.49
C PHE A 566 25.34 -35.07 11.58
N LEU A 567 24.52 -35.97 12.16
CA LEU A 567 23.67 -36.91 11.41
C LEU A 567 22.42 -36.26 10.84
N ALA A 568 21.96 -35.16 11.40
CA ALA A 568 20.75 -34.48 10.97
C ALA A 568 20.89 -33.87 9.57
N PRO A 569 19.80 -33.86 8.76
CA PRO A 569 19.81 -33.27 7.41
C PRO A 569 20.14 -31.79 7.46
N LYS A 570 21.23 -31.38 6.84
CA LYS A 570 21.70 -29.98 6.86
C LYS A 570 20.64 -28.98 6.38
N GLY A 571 19.85 -29.32 5.37
CA GLY A 571 18.81 -28.44 4.82
C GLY A 571 17.66 -28.16 5.80
N HIS A 572 17.42 -29.08 6.75
CA HIS A 572 16.42 -28.88 7.81
C HIS A 572 17.02 -28.04 8.97
N LEU A 573 18.24 -28.37 9.37
CA LEU A 573 18.92 -27.66 10.47
C LEU A 573 19.15 -26.17 10.17
N THR A 574 19.41 -25.78 8.94
CA THR A 574 19.69 -24.38 8.59
C THR A 574 18.57 -23.41 8.91
N ARG A 575 17.34 -23.88 9.11
CA ARG A 575 16.21 -23.04 9.56
C ARG A 575 16.12 -22.95 11.08
N LEU A 576 16.77 -23.83 11.80
CA LEU A 576 16.63 -24.03 13.25
C LEU A 576 17.89 -23.65 14.04
N THR A 577 19.07 -23.70 13.39
CA THR A 577 20.33 -23.30 14.02
C THR A 577 21.34 -22.85 12.95
N ASN A 578 22.22 -21.93 13.32
CA ASN A 578 23.33 -21.52 12.45
C ASN A 578 24.47 -22.57 12.42
N ALA A 579 25.42 -22.37 11.56
CA ALA A 579 26.50 -23.38 11.29
C ALA A 579 27.37 -23.70 12.51
N ASN A 580 27.65 -22.71 13.39
CA ASN A 580 28.48 -22.88 14.60
C ASN A 580 27.67 -23.13 15.87
N GLN A 581 26.34 -23.29 15.78
CA GLN A 581 25.41 -23.53 16.89
C GLN A 581 25.52 -22.50 18.03
N SER A 582 25.85 -21.25 17.70
CA SER A 582 25.76 -20.11 18.61
C SER A 582 24.39 -19.49 18.62
N HIS A 583 23.63 -19.65 17.52
CA HIS A 583 22.27 -19.15 17.36
C HIS A 583 21.30 -20.31 17.07
N ALA A 584 20.11 -20.22 17.65
CA ALA A 584 18.99 -21.11 17.37
C ALA A 584 17.73 -20.31 17.10
N ASN A 585 16.78 -20.90 16.39
CA ASN A 585 15.49 -20.31 16.10
C ASN A 585 14.38 -21.19 16.65
N LEU A 586 13.47 -20.58 17.40
CA LEU A 586 12.18 -21.17 17.69
C LEU A 586 11.21 -20.67 16.63
N LEU A 587 10.88 -21.53 15.67
CA LEU A 587 9.99 -21.21 14.57
C LEU A 587 8.53 -21.43 15.01
N VAL A 588 7.82 -20.35 15.24
CA VAL A 588 6.40 -20.38 15.59
C VAL A 588 5.57 -20.22 14.33
N ARG A 589 4.68 -21.16 14.05
CA ARG A 589 3.70 -21.06 12.98
C ARG A 589 2.34 -20.69 13.53
N THR A 590 1.69 -19.74 12.90
CA THR A 590 0.37 -19.26 13.30
C THR A 590 -0.57 -19.14 12.12
N GLY A 591 -1.86 -19.32 12.39
CA GLY A 591 -2.95 -18.95 11.50
C GLY A 591 -3.51 -17.56 11.81
N ALA A 592 -2.93 -16.83 12.77
CA ALA A 592 -3.37 -15.48 13.12
C ALA A 592 -3.17 -14.54 11.94
N VAL A 593 -4.22 -13.86 11.54
CA VAL A 593 -4.26 -12.81 10.53
C VAL A 593 -4.84 -11.54 11.14
N GLY A 594 -4.34 -10.41 10.70
CA GLY A 594 -4.74 -9.10 11.24
C GLY A 594 -3.78 -8.56 12.31
N THR A 595 -3.67 -7.23 12.33
CA THR A 595 -2.72 -6.50 13.18
C THR A 595 -2.89 -6.81 14.67
N ALA A 596 -4.13 -6.85 15.15
CA ALA A 596 -4.41 -7.06 16.58
C ALA A 596 -3.98 -8.45 17.05
N ALA A 597 -4.35 -9.51 16.30
CA ALA A 597 -4.04 -10.89 16.66
C ALA A 597 -2.52 -11.16 16.62
N VAL A 598 -1.83 -10.62 15.59
CA VAL A 598 -0.37 -10.77 15.46
C VAL A 598 0.38 -10.02 16.58
N ASN A 599 -0.06 -8.82 16.94
CA ASN A 599 0.54 -8.05 18.03
C ASN A 599 0.29 -8.69 19.40
N GLU A 600 -0.89 -9.23 19.65
CA GLU A 600 -1.19 -9.97 20.88
C GLU A 600 -0.29 -11.19 21.00
N LEU A 601 -0.15 -11.96 19.91
CA LEU A 601 0.74 -13.12 19.89
C LEU A 601 2.21 -12.72 20.11
N ALA A 602 2.69 -11.67 19.46
CA ALA A 602 4.04 -11.17 19.65
C ALA A 602 4.29 -10.69 21.09
N THR A 603 3.29 -10.07 21.72
CA THR A 603 3.38 -9.62 23.12
C THR A 603 3.47 -10.82 24.07
N ARG A 604 2.60 -11.82 23.91
CA ARG A 604 2.62 -13.04 24.75
C ARG A 604 3.93 -13.84 24.60
N LEU A 605 4.45 -13.94 23.36
CA LEU A 605 5.75 -14.55 23.12
C LEU A 605 6.88 -13.73 23.78
N GLY A 606 6.80 -12.40 23.73
CA GLY A 606 7.76 -11.51 24.41
C GLY A 606 7.74 -11.70 25.93
N GLU A 607 6.57 -11.72 26.55
CA GLU A 607 6.38 -11.99 27.98
C GLU A 607 6.96 -13.36 28.39
N LEU A 608 6.74 -14.39 27.56
CA LEU A 608 7.29 -15.70 27.77
C LEU A 608 8.83 -15.72 27.79
N LEU A 609 9.47 -14.91 26.95
CA LEU A 609 10.93 -14.78 26.90
C LEU A 609 11.49 -14.07 28.13
N GLU A 610 10.73 -13.19 28.78
CA GLU A 610 11.12 -12.46 29.99
C GLU A 610 10.93 -13.27 31.29
N ASP A 611 10.19 -14.36 31.24
CA ASP A 611 9.89 -15.23 32.41
C ASP A 611 11.10 -15.99 33.01
N GLY A 612 12.32 -15.73 32.52
CA GLY A 612 13.56 -16.31 33.09
C GLY A 612 13.76 -17.80 32.78
N VAL A 613 13.10 -18.35 31.76
CA VAL A 613 13.30 -19.73 31.29
C VAL A 613 14.68 -19.89 30.64
N LEU A 614 15.14 -18.84 29.95
CA LEU A 614 16.44 -18.84 29.27
C LEU A 614 17.58 -18.38 30.22
N PRO A 615 18.79 -18.95 30.09
CA PRO A 615 19.96 -18.44 30.77
C PRO A 615 20.31 -17.01 30.39
N VAL A 616 20.93 -16.26 31.29
CA VAL A 616 21.27 -14.82 31.10
C VAL A 616 22.22 -14.57 29.91
N ASP A 617 23.01 -15.58 29.52
CA ASP A 617 23.93 -15.52 28.39
C ASP A 617 23.26 -15.75 27.02
N VAL A 618 21.95 -15.91 27.00
CA VAL A 618 21.17 -16.10 25.77
C VAL A 618 20.20 -14.93 25.57
N ALA A 619 20.45 -14.11 24.56
CA ALA A 619 19.53 -13.08 24.15
C ALA A 619 18.44 -13.68 23.24
N ALA A 620 17.21 -13.25 23.42
CA ALA A 620 16.08 -13.70 22.62
C ALA A 620 15.18 -12.52 22.23
N GLY A 621 14.45 -12.67 21.12
CA GLY A 621 13.48 -11.67 20.70
C GLY A 621 12.46 -12.24 19.72
N VAL A 622 11.38 -11.51 19.49
CA VAL A 622 10.29 -11.94 18.61
C VAL A 622 10.27 -11.06 17.36
N THR A 623 10.31 -11.70 16.19
CA THR A 623 10.34 -11.00 14.91
C THR A 623 9.69 -11.81 13.78
N GLY A 624 9.53 -11.22 12.63
CA GLY A 624 8.92 -11.83 11.43
C GLY A 624 8.22 -10.79 10.58
N ASN A 625 8.03 -11.08 9.31
CA ASN A 625 7.41 -10.15 8.38
C ASN A 625 5.99 -9.71 8.83
N ALA A 626 5.18 -10.64 9.33
CA ALA A 626 3.83 -10.34 9.83
C ALA A 626 3.87 -9.37 11.02
N ILE A 627 4.82 -9.56 11.95
CA ILE A 627 5.00 -8.69 13.12
C ILE A 627 5.42 -7.29 12.68
N LEU A 628 6.38 -7.19 11.76
CA LEU A 628 6.84 -5.90 11.24
C LEU A 628 5.71 -5.14 10.53
N LEU A 629 4.88 -5.84 9.76
CA LEU A 629 3.72 -5.24 9.09
C LEU A 629 2.67 -4.74 10.10
N ALA A 630 2.38 -5.54 11.13
CA ALA A 630 1.47 -5.15 12.21
C ALA A 630 1.99 -3.93 12.98
N ARG A 631 3.29 -3.89 13.31
CA ARG A 631 3.94 -2.73 13.93
C ARG A 631 3.92 -1.49 13.03
N SER A 632 4.05 -1.65 11.71
CA SER A 632 3.91 -0.54 10.75
C SER A 632 2.52 0.07 10.80
N ALA A 633 1.48 -0.77 10.81
CA ALA A 633 0.09 -0.33 10.90
C ALA A 633 -0.17 0.45 12.20
N ASP A 634 0.29 -0.09 13.33
CA ASP A 634 0.16 0.57 14.64
C ASP A 634 0.94 1.89 14.72
N ALA A 635 2.17 1.91 14.19
CA ALA A 635 2.99 3.13 14.18
C ALA A 635 2.32 4.22 13.34
N LEU A 636 1.75 3.84 12.18
CA LEU A 636 1.03 4.76 11.33
C LEU A 636 -0.26 5.26 12.00
N ALA A 637 -1.05 4.38 12.59
CA ALA A 637 -2.27 4.76 13.32
C ALA A 637 -1.97 5.74 14.46
N ARG A 638 -0.93 5.48 15.24
CA ARG A 638 -0.49 6.37 16.33
C ARG A 638 0.03 7.71 15.83
N SER A 639 0.64 7.78 14.65
CA SER A 639 1.16 9.02 14.08
C SER A 639 0.09 9.87 13.39
N GLN A 640 -1.09 9.31 13.07
CA GLN A 640 -2.16 10.00 12.34
C GLN A 640 -2.64 11.30 12.99
N PRO A 641 -2.96 11.36 14.30
CA PRO A 641 -3.38 12.61 14.93
C PRO A 641 -2.32 13.71 14.80
N GLY A 642 -1.04 13.34 14.92
CA GLY A 642 0.07 14.26 14.74
C GLY A 642 0.20 14.77 13.30
N SER A 643 0.09 13.89 12.31
CA SER A 643 0.17 14.24 10.88
C SER A 643 -0.99 15.15 10.46
N VAL A 644 -2.23 14.79 10.84
CA VAL A 644 -3.42 15.61 10.55
C VAL A 644 -3.34 16.95 11.29
N GLY A 645 -2.90 16.95 12.56
CA GLY A 645 -2.71 18.17 13.35
C GLY A 645 -1.64 19.10 12.76
N LEU A 646 -0.52 18.55 12.32
CA LEU A 646 0.55 19.30 11.64
C LEU A 646 0.04 19.92 10.33
N ALA A 647 -0.64 19.11 9.51
CA ALA A 647 -1.24 19.58 8.27
C ALA A 647 -2.25 20.71 8.54
N ALA A 648 -3.18 20.52 9.49
CA ALA A 648 -4.17 21.51 9.86
C ALA A 648 -3.53 22.82 10.36
N GLY A 649 -2.53 22.74 11.22
CA GLY A 649 -1.80 23.90 11.74
C GLY A 649 -1.05 24.67 10.65
N ALA A 650 -0.33 23.95 9.78
CA ALA A 650 0.40 24.56 8.67
C ALA A 650 -0.55 25.19 7.63
N ILE A 651 -1.65 24.54 7.30
CA ILE A 651 -2.68 25.04 6.39
C ILE A 651 -3.34 26.29 7.00
N LEU A 652 -3.73 26.24 8.29
CA LEU A 652 -4.28 27.41 9.00
C LEU A 652 -3.31 28.60 8.94
N GLY A 653 -2.04 28.37 9.22
CA GLY A 653 -0.99 29.37 9.12
C GLY A 653 -0.89 29.99 7.72
N LEU A 654 -0.82 29.15 6.70
CA LEU A 654 -0.72 29.56 5.29
C LEU A 654 -1.96 30.38 4.85
N VAL A 655 -3.15 29.87 5.13
CA VAL A 655 -4.41 30.54 4.75
C VAL A 655 -4.56 31.86 5.52
N THR A 656 -4.20 31.90 6.80
CA THR A 656 -4.18 33.14 7.60
C THR A 656 -3.25 34.18 7.00
N LEU A 657 -2.04 33.79 6.62
CA LEU A 657 -1.06 34.69 5.98
C LEU A 657 -1.54 35.13 4.58
N GLY A 658 -2.04 34.21 3.76
CA GLY A 658 -2.54 34.48 2.42
C GLY A 658 -3.74 35.41 2.41
N LEU A 659 -4.69 35.18 3.30
CA LEU A 659 -5.87 36.04 3.49
C LEU A 659 -5.58 37.24 4.39
N ARG A 660 -4.42 37.34 5.03
CA ARG A 660 -4.08 38.40 5.99
C ARG A 660 -5.17 38.62 7.05
N SER A 661 -5.78 37.54 7.51
CA SER A 661 -6.88 37.53 8.49
C SER A 661 -6.95 36.20 9.21
N TRP A 662 -6.63 36.18 10.51
CA TRP A 662 -6.73 34.98 11.34
C TRP A 662 -8.17 34.49 11.50
N ARG A 663 -9.15 35.42 11.50
CA ARG A 663 -10.59 35.09 11.59
C ARG A 663 -11.05 34.31 10.34
N LEU A 664 -10.65 34.78 9.15
CA LEU A 664 -10.95 34.07 7.90
C LEU A 664 -10.20 32.74 7.82
N GLY A 665 -8.97 32.68 8.36
CA GLY A 665 -8.23 31.43 8.48
C GLY A 665 -8.98 30.38 9.31
N LEU A 666 -9.48 30.78 10.49
CA LEU A 666 -10.31 29.88 11.32
C LEU A 666 -11.63 29.48 10.64
N VAL A 667 -12.33 30.44 10.00
CA VAL A 667 -13.54 30.13 9.24
C VAL A 667 -13.26 29.14 8.11
N ALA A 668 -12.11 29.26 7.45
CA ALA A 668 -11.70 28.33 6.41
C ALA A 668 -11.50 26.89 6.93
N MET A 669 -10.98 26.72 8.14
CA MET A 669 -10.71 25.39 8.68
C MET A 669 -11.97 24.59 9.02
N VAL A 670 -13.06 25.24 9.41
CA VAL A 670 -14.27 24.56 9.88
C VAL A 670 -14.87 23.63 8.81
N PRO A 671 -15.18 24.09 7.57
CA PRO A 671 -15.76 23.22 6.53
C PRO A 671 -14.81 22.12 6.05
N ASN A 672 -13.52 22.23 6.34
CA ASN A 672 -12.50 21.25 5.95
C ASN A 672 -12.18 20.22 7.03
N LEU A 673 -12.29 20.58 8.31
CA LEU A 673 -12.11 19.64 9.42
C LEU A 673 -13.33 18.75 9.65
N VAL A 674 -14.55 19.26 9.42
CA VAL A 674 -15.77 18.49 9.61
C VAL A 674 -15.81 17.22 8.74
N PRO A 675 -15.50 17.24 7.43
CA PRO A 675 -15.45 16.03 6.62
C PRO A 675 -14.39 15.02 7.09
N VAL A 676 -13.23 15.50 7.54
CA VAL A 676 -12.18 14.63 8.09
C VAL A 676 -12.66 13.97 9.38
N LEU A 677 -13.36 14.69 10.26
CA LEU A 677 -14.00 14.10 11.45
C LEU A 677 -15.06 13.07 11.06
N CYS A 678 -15.90 13.38 10.06
CA CYS A 678 -16.90 12.44 9.55
C CYS A 678 -16.24 11.16 9.00
N PHE A 679 -15.13 11.28 8.27
CA PHE A 679 -14.35 10.15 7.80
C PHE A 679 -13.89 9.27 8.97
N PHE A 680 -13.25 9.83 9.98
CA PHE A 680 -12.84 9.05 11.17
C PHE A 680 -14.05 8.48 11.93
N GLY A 681 -15.16 9.22 11.99
CA GLY A 681 -16.40 8.73 12.56
C GLY A 681 -16.96 7.50 11.81
N LEU A 682 -16.89 7.47 10.48
CA LEU A 682 -17.27 6.31 9.67
C LEU A 682 -16.39 5.09 9.96
N LEU A 683 -15.08 5.28 10.12
CA LEU A 683 -14.19 4.20 10.56
C LEU A 683 -14.58 3.69 11.96
N GLY A 684 -14.92 4.61 12.88
CA GLY A 684 -15.39 4.25 14.22
C GLY A 684 -16.76 3.56 14.27
N LEU A 685 -17.57 3.70 13.21
CA LEU A 685 -18.80 2.92 12.98
C LEU A 685 -18.51 1.51 12.43
N GLY A 686 -17.27 1.20 12.09
CA GLY A 686 -16.90 -0.10 11.53
C GLY A 686 -17.18 -0.24 10.02
N VAL A 687 -17.30 0.86 9.27
CA VAL A 687 -17.48 0.82 7.81
C VAL A 687 -16.26 0.21 7.13
N ALA A 688 -15.06 0.53 7.63
CA ALA A 688 -13.79 -0.08 7.24
C ALA A 688 -12.78 0.05 8.39
N PRO A 689 -11.75 -0.82 8.46
CA PRO A 689 -10.66 -0.63 9.41
C PRO A 689 -9.75 0.53 9.00
N LEU A 690 -9.00 1.05 9.97
CA LEU A 690 -7.89 1.95 9.70
C LEU A 690 -6.71 1.10 9.20
N SER A 691 -6.58 0.99 7.90
CA SER A 691 -5.50 0.30 7.20
C SER A 691 -4.42 1.27 6.74
N LEU A 692 -3.28 0.76 6.22
CA LEU A 692 -2.23 1.60 5.62
C LEU A 692 -2.80 2.57 4.57
N PRO A 693 -3.60 2.15 3.55
CA PRO A 693 -4.17 3.10 2.59
C PRO A 693 -5.20 4.05 3.20
N THR A 694 -6.15 3.55 4.03
CA THR A 694 -7.21 4.40 4.57
C THR A 694 -6.68 5.45 5.54
N SER A 695 -5.57 5.19 6.22
CA SER A 695 -4.92 6.15 7.10
C SER A 695 -4.44 7.43 6.38
N LEU A 696 -4.14 7.34 5.09
CA LEU A 696 -3.67 8.48 4.31
C LEU A 696 -4.77 9.51 4.03
N ILE A 697 -6.05 9.10 4.08
CA ILE A 697 -7.20 9.91 3.67
C ILE A 697 -7.30 11.21 4.50
N GLY A 698 -7.07 11.14 5.81
CA GLY A 698 -7.24 12.30 6.69
C GLY A 698 -6.39 13.51 6.30
N SER A 699 -5.07 13.30 6.11
CA SER A 699 -4.13 14.37 5.74
C SER A 699 -4.30 14.80 4.28
N VAL A 700 -4.51 13.83 3.38
CA VAL A 700 -4.70 14.08 1.94
C VAL A 700 -5.99 14.86 1.69
N ALA A 701 -7.10 14.44 2.31
CA ALA A 701 -8.37 15.13 2.18
C ALA A 701 -8.28 16.58 2.64
N LEU A 702 -7.69 16.84 3.82
CA LEU A 702 -7.52 18.19 4.35
C LEU A 702 -6.73 19.08 3.38
N GLY A 703 -5.67 18.55 2.76
CA GLY A 703 -4.86 19.28 1.80
C GLY A 703 -5.58 19.61 0.48
N ILE A 704 -6.48 18.74 0.04
CA ILE A 704 -7.20 18.90 -1.22
C ILE A 704 -8.42 19.81 -1.05
N THR A 705 -9.20 19.61 0.02
CA THR A 705 -10.51 20.25 0.19
C THR A 705 -10.43 21.75 0.46
N ILE A 706 -9.35 22.22 1.07
CA ILE A 706 -9.16 23.63 1.39
C ILE A 706 -9.09 24.53 0.15
N ASP A 707 -8.80 23.97 -1.02
CA ASP A 707 -8.71 24.71 -2.28
C ASP A 707 -10.01 25.43 -2.61
N ASP A 708 -11.13 24.73 -2.63
CA ASP A 708 -12.46 25.26 -2.92
C ASP A 708 -12.85 26.37 -1.91
N THR A 709 -12.53 26.16 -0.64
CA THR A 709 -12.74 27.13 0.44
C THR A 709 -11.90 28.40 0.25
N VAL A 710 -10.64 28.29 -0.19
CA VAL A 710 -9.75 29.45 -0.43
C VAL A 710 -10.30 30.30 -1.59
N HIS A 711 -10.69 29.68 -2.72
CA HIS A 711 -11.29 30.39 -3.86
C HIS A 711 -12.56 31.13 -3.43
N THR A 712 -13.43 30.50 -2.63
CA THR A 712 -14.62 31.12 -2.08
C THR A 712 -14.30 32.33 -1.19
N LEU A 713 -13.35 32.19 -0.27
CA LEU A 713 -12.99 33.23 0.68
C LEU A 713 -12.29 34.44 0.02
N VAL A 714 -11.41 34.19 -0.95
CA VAL A 714 -10.77 35.27 -1.73
C VAL A 714 -11.81 36.08 -2.45
N ARG A 715 -12.78 35.41 -3.13
CA ARG A 715 -13.86 36.09 -3.84
C ARG A 715 -14.81 36.81 -2.90
N TYR A 716 -15.28 36.16 -1.83
CA TYR A 716 -16.12 36.79 -0.81
C TYR A 716 -15.49 38.08 -0.25
N ARG A 717 -14.20 38.04 0.06
CA ARG A 717 -13.49 39.23 0.56
C ARG A 717 -13.44 40.36 -0.46
N SER A 718 -13.30 40.05 -1.73
CA SER A 718 -13.35 41.03 -2.83
C SER A 718 -14.73 41.71 -2.88
N GLU A 719 -15.83 40.94 -2.81
CA GLU A 719 -17.20 41.47 -2.85
C GLU A 719 -17.52 42.27 -1.58
N ARG A 720 -17.00 41.85 -0.41
CA ARG A 720 -17.13 42.61 0.84
C ARG A 720 -16.40 43.95 0.77
N ARG A 721 -15.24 44.01 0.17
CA ARG A 721 -14.48 45.27 -0.05
C ARG A 721 -15.18 46.20 -1.04
N ALA A 722 -15.98 45.66 -1.95
CA ALA A 722 -16.84 46.45 -2.84
C ALA A 722 -18.10 47.03 -2.15
N GLY A 723 -18.26 46.77 -0.85
CA GLY A 723 -19.32 47.36 -0.02
C GLY A 723 -20.60 46.54 0.10
N LEU A 724 -20.64 45.32 -0.43
CA LEU A 724 -21.83 44.44 -0.36
C LEU A 724 -22.06 43.94 1.09
N SER A 725 -23.33 43.69 1.44
CA SER A 725 -23.66 43.02 2.70
C SER A 725 -23.11 41.59 2.74
N PRO A 726 -22.94 40.97 3.93
CA PRO A 726 -22.47 39.58 3.99
C PRO A 726 -23.29 38.62 3.15
N GLU A 727 -24.63 38.71 3.24
CA GLU A 727 -25.54 37.83 2.48
C GLU A 727 -25.45 38.06 0.96
N ALA A 728 -25.41 39.33 0.53
CA ALA A 728 -25.26 39.67 -0.89
C ALA A 728 -23.92 39.23 -1.43
N ALA A 729 -22.82 39.39 -0.65
CA ALA A 729 -21.49 38.93 -1.02
C ALA A 729 -21.44 37.41 -1.15
N VAL A 730 -22.03 36.62 -0.24
CA VAL A 730 -22.13 35.16 -0.33
C VAL A 730 -22.87 34.76 -1.60
N LEU A 731 -24.04 35.33 -1.87
CA LEU A 731 -24.82 34.98 -3.07
C LEU A 731 -24.07 35.29 -4.37
N LEU A 732 -23.41 36.45 -4.45
CA LEU A 732 -22.66 36.83 -5.62
C LEU A 732 -21.41 35.96 -5.80
N THR A 733 -20.73 35.63 -4.69
CA THR A 733 -19.60 34.69 -4.69
C THR A 733 -20.02 33.32 -5.19
N THR A 734 -21.11 32.74 -4.69
CA THR A 734 -21.63 31.44 -5.13
C THR A 734 -21.98 31.44 -6.63
N ARG A 735 -22.54 32.53 -7.14
CA ARG A 735 -22.84 32.64 -8.57
C ARG A 735 -21.60 32.66 -9.46
N ARG A 736 -20.47 33.22 -8.97
CA ARG A 736 -19.26 33.40 -9.77
C ARG A 736 -18.28 32.23 -9.68
N VAL A 737 -18.12 31.64 -8.48
CA VAL A 737 -17.16 30.57 -8.25
C VAL A 737 -17.79 29.22 -7.91
N GLY A 738 -19.11 29.16 -7.67
CA GLY A 738 -19.77 27.92 -7.27
C GLY A 738 -19.73 26.83 -8.35
N ARG A 739 -19.87 27.20 -9.65
CA ARG A 739 -19.79 26.24 -10.74
C ARG A 739 -18.38 25.64 -10.89
N PRO A 740 -17.27 26.39 -10.94
CA PRO A 740 -15.92 25.85 -10.88
C PRO A 740 -15.71 24.90 -9.68
N ILE A 741 -16.07 25.32 -8.46
CA ILE A 741 -15.93 24.55 -7.23
C ILE A 741 -16.66 23.20 -7.32
N ALA A 742 -17.94 23.22 -7.69
CA ALA A 742 -18.69 21.98 -7.80
C ALA A 742 -18.16 21.08 -8.93
N THR A 743 -17.57 21.68 -10.00
CA THR A 743 -16.92 20.91 -11.07
C THR A 743 -15.67 20.21 -10.58
N THR A 744 -14.82 20.92 -9.85
CA THR A 744 -13.58 20.36 -9.28
C THR A 744 -13.88 19.25 -8.29
N SER A 745 -14.81 19.47 -7.38
CA SER A 745 -15.27 18.44 -6.45
C SER A 745 -15.87 17.21 -7.17
N LEU A 746 -16.65 17.41 -8.25
CA LEU A 746 -17.20 16.30 -9.02
C LEU A 746 -16.12 15.50 -9.75
N VAL A 747 -15.08 16.14 -10.27
CA VAL A 747 -13.92 15.47 -10.88
C VAL A 747 -13.16 14.67 -9.82
N LEU A 748 -12.96 15.25 -8.63
CA LEU A 748 -12.32 14.55 -7.49
C LEU A 748 -13.11 13.31 -7.08
N VAL A 749 -14.43 13.45 -6.88
CA VAL A 749 -15.32 12.32 -6.55
C VAL A 749 -15.25 11.24 -7.63
N ALA A 750 -15.36 11.62 -8.90
CA ALA A 750 -15.27 10.68 -10.02
C ALA A 750 -13.91 9.98 -10.08
N GLY A 751 -12.82 10.70 -9.85
CA GLY A 751 -11.47 10.15 -9.81
C GLY A 751 -11.27 9.15 -8.67
N PHE A 752 -11.74 9.46 -7.47
CA PHE A 752 -11.68 8.54 -6.33
C PHE A 752 -12.63 7.34 -6.50
N LEU A 753 -13.81 7.51 -7.13
CA LEU A 753 -14.69 6.40 -7.47
C LEU A 753 -14.04 5.45 -8.49
N VAL A 754 -13.18 5.94 -9.37
CA VAL A 754 -12.39 5.06 -10.25
C VAL A 754 -11.42 4.21 -9.41
N ILE A 755 -10.77 4.78 -8.39
CA ILE A 755 -9.91 4.00 -7.49
C ILE A 755 -10.73 2.95 -6.72
N ALA A 756 -12.00 3.22 -6.41
CA ALA A 756 -12.90 2.25 -5.80
C ALA A 756 -13.21 1.02 -6.68
N LEU A 757 -12.74 0.98 -7.93
CA LEU A 757 -12.80 -0.18 -8.83
C LEU A 757 -11.50 -1.01 -8.82
N SER A 758 -10.55 -0.71 -7.95
CA SER A 758 -9.28 -1.43 -7.80
C SER A 758 -9.50 -2.93 -7.56
N GLY A 759 -8.59 -3.74 -8.03
CA GLY A 759 -8.50 -5.17 -7.69
C GLY A 759 -8.09 -5.45 -6.24
N PHE A 760 -7.64 -4.44 -5.50
CA PHE A 760 -7.26 -4.54 -4.09
C PHE A 760 -8.37 -4.02 -3.17
N ALA A 761 -8.79 -4.81 -2.18
CA ALA A 761 -9.85 -4.44 -1.23
C ALA A 761 -9.55 -3.12 -0.51
N THR A 762 -8.36 -2.98 0.06
CA THR A 762 -7.95 -1.78 0.81
C THR A 762 -7.83 -0.52 -0.07
N LEU A 763 -7.45 -0.66 -1.35
CA LEU A 763 -7.43 0.46 -2.28
C LEU A 763 -8.85 0.84 -2.72
N ARG A 764 -9.77 -0.12 -2.84
CA ARG A 764 -11.21 0.16 -3.05
C ARG A 764 -11.79 0.96 -1.90
N GLU A 765 -11.51 0.55 -0.66
CA GLU A 765 -11.92 1.27 0.55
C GLU A 765 -11.35 2.70 0.54
N PHE A 766 -10.06 2.86 0.24
CA PHE A 766 -9.44 4.17 0.08
C PHE A 766 -10.18 5.03 -0.95
N GLY A 767 -10.47 4.48 -2.13
CA GLY A 767 -11.19 5.18 -3.19
C GLY A 767 -12.61 5.59 -2.79
N ALA A 768 -13.39 4.64 -2.25
CA ALA A 768 -14.78 4.86 -1.84
C ALA A 768 -14.90 5.87 -0.68
N LEU A 769 -14.07 5.72 0.36
CA LEU A 769 -14.06 6.62 1.51
C LEU A 769 -13.55 8.01 1.15
N SER A 770 -12.54 8.11 0.25
CA SER A 770 -12.09 9.40 -0.28
C SER A 770 -13.18 10.09 -1.07
N ALA A 771 -13.87 9.38 -1.97
CA ALA A 771 -14.99 9.92 -2.75
C ALA A 771 -16.13 10.40 -1.85
N LEU A 772 -16.46 9.63 -0.81
CA LEU A 772 -17.47 10.03 0.17
C LEU A 772 -17.03 11.27 0.96
N THR A 773 -15.76 11.32 1.41
CA THR A 773 -15.21 12.47 2.13
C THR A 773 -15.23 13.73 1.27
N MET A 774 -14.86 13.62 -0.05
CA MET A 774 -14.95 14.74 -0.99
C MET A 774 -16.39 15.20 -1.22
N THR A 775 -17.35 14.25 -1.23
CA THR A 775 -18.78 14.58 -1.33
C THR A 775 -19.25 15.35 -0.08
N ILE A 776 -18.85 14.92 1.11
CA ILE A 776 -19.14 15.63 2.36
C ILE A 776 -18.51 17.03 2.35
N CYS A 777 -17.27 17.16 1.84
CA CYS A 777 -16.63 18.48 1.67
C CYS A 777 -17.43 19.40 0.76
N LEU A 778 -17.84 18.93 -0.41
CA LEU A 778 -18.67 19.72 -1.33
C LEU A 778 -19.96 20.21 -0.63
N VAL A 779 -20.64 19.34 0.11
CA VAL A 779 -21.85 19.72 0.85
C VAL A 779 -21.53 20.74 1.95
N CYS A 780 -20.39 20.62 2.64
CA CYS A 780 -19.90 21.61 3.61
C CYS A 780 -19.64 22.97 2.96
N ASP A 781 -18.95 22.99 1.83
CA ASP A 781 -18.64 24.23 1.11
C ASP A 781 -19.89 24.92 0.55
N LEU A 782 -20.89 24.15 0.17
CA LEU A 782 -22.16 24.69 -0.35
C LEU A 782 -23.19 25.06 0.76
N THR A 783 -23.05 24.55 1.98
CA THR A 783 -24.03 24.78 3.06
C THR A 783 -23.40 25.40 4.30
N LEU A 784 -22.39 24.77 4.89
CA LEU A 784 -21.77 25.21 6.13
C LEU A 784 -20.98 26.52 5.95
N LEU A 785 -20.15 26.62 4.90
CA LEU A 785 -19.35 27.81 4.62
C LEU A 785 -20.21 29.04 4.34
N PRO A 786 -21.25 29.02 3.47
CA PRO A 786 -22.18 30.12 3.30
C PRO A 786 -22.91 30.55 4.61
N ALA A 787 -23.34 29.59 5.42
CA ALA A 787 -23.98 29.86 6.70
C ALA A 787 -23.02 30.56 7.69
N LEU A 788 -21.75 30.12 7.74
CA LEU A 788 -20.71 30.75 8.56
C LEU A 788 -20.43 32.19 8.11
N LEU A 789 -20.26 32.41 6.79
CA LEU A 789 -19.90 33.70 6.21
C LEU A 789 -21.05 34.75 6.35
N ALA A 790 -22.30 34.29 6.23
CA ALA A 790 -23.46 35.18 6.40
C ALA A 790 -23.57 35.72 7.85
N ARG A 791 -23.13 34.90 8.81
CA ARG A 791 -23.23 35.25 10.27
C ARG A 791 -22.00 35.96 10.80
N THR A 792 -20.82 35.55 10.34
CA THR A 792 -19.56 36.17 10.73
C THR A 792 -19.41 37.50 10.00
N ARG A 793 -19.52 38.62 10.68
CA ARG A 793 -19.30 39.99 10.15
C ARG A 793 -17.80 40.21 9.88
N VAL A 794 -17.14 39.31 9.23
CA VAL A 794 -15.69 39.33 8.96
C VAL A 794 -15.40 40.08 7.68
#